data_d5b1ebc16ddafecad5527b946379ab63
#
_entry.id   d5b1ebc16ddafecad5527b946379ab63
#
_cell.length_a   1.000
_cell.length_b   1.000
_cell.length_c   1.000
_cell.angle_alpha   90.00
_cell.angle_beta   90.00
_cell.angle_gamma   90.00
#
_symmetry.space_group_name_H-M   'P 1'
#
loop_
_entity.id
_entity.type
_entity.pdbx_description
1 polymer ?
#
loop_
_entity_poly.entity_id
_entity_poly.type
_entity_poly.pdbx_seq_one_letter_code
_entity_poly.pdbx_strand_id
1 'polypeptide(L)'
;MVLGCGVVSLPSNELIAHVALPVALAAALRYRVPPELAPRLEPGHRVRVPLRGRQAHGLVLAVRREPPDPEHALRAIEALDPDEVLIDQAGRDLVAWVARYYAAPIGIAVEAAVPRAVARPPRAAQAEHAERDAQAEHAERSAQEELTPPVNSPPLVLNPDQAAALACIAQALDQRAGTTFLLQGVTGSGKTEVYLQAIAATLERGQRALLLVPEIALGTQVVQRVRERFGDRVVEYHSQLRPAARRRAWWRARRGTAQVVVGARSAVFVPLADLGLIVIDEEHEPSYKQTETPRYHGRDTALVRARHARAVAILGSATPSLESRRNAETGKYERLLLPQRIAARPPATVTLADLRTRIEPEEAAQPIPGVHWVPGGDREPGAPLADYLLVRLRATLAAGDQAILFLNRRGHSTAVQCRACGFVFECRRCSVVLTYHRTDQALRCHYCNHREEGLARCPECGGHDFAYTGIGTQKVEAALTAALPEARILRMDFDSTRKRGALATIIGAFERGEADILLGTQMVAKGLDFPHVTLVGVVSADREMGLPDFRAGERAFQLLTQVAGRAGRGAKPGEVIFQTYLPQHHTIQAAGRQDYELFYERELGERSALGYPPFRRMANLLFDGPEEPRVIALAEEVADRLASSAGIDLLGPAPMPLSRLKGQFRWHLTLVSAQPQRLVQTLHEVLAWSRQRRPRGNVRIQADMDPVSLM
;
A
#
# COMPACT_ATOMS: atom_id res chain seq x y z
N MET A 1 -59.41 56.01 -2.65
CA MET A 1 -57.99 55.65 -2.45
C MET A 1 -57.91 54.15 -2.30
N VAL A 2 -57.59 53.43 -3.37
CA VAL A 2 -57.40 51.97 -3.35
C VAL A 2 -55.91 51.74 -3.23
N LEU A 3 -55.47 51.24 -2.07
CA LEU A 3 -54.11 50.84 -1.86
C LEU A 3 -53.86 49.54 -2.62
N GLY A 4 -53.08 49.62 -3.68
CA GLY A 4 -52.56 48.45 -4.39
C GLY A 4 -51.59 47.63 -3.53
N CYS A 5 -52.03 46.46 -3.14
CA CYS A 5 -51.14 45.43 -2.56
C CYS A 5 -50.20 44.96 -3.66
N GLY A 6 -48.97 45.47 -3.66
CA GLY A 6 -47.91 44.94 -4.51
C GLY A 6 -47.58 43.52 -4.01
N VAL A 7 -47.93 42.51 -4.80
CA VAL A 7 -47.46 41.14 -4.62
C VAL A 7 -45.96 41.15 -4.85
N VAL A 8 -45.19 41.15 -3.77
CA VAL A 8 -43.75 40.86 -3.84
C VAL A 8 -43.65 39.40 -4.30
N SER A 9 -43.39 39.17 -5.57
CA SER A 9 -43.07 37.85 -6.10
C SER A 9 -41.80 37.39 -5.43
N LEU A 10 -41.91 36.36 -4.59
CA LEU A 10 -40.73 35.66 -4.06
C LEU A 10 -39.82 35.25 -5.24
N PRO A 11 -38.52 35.48 -5.16
CA PRO A 11 -37.61 35.12 -6.23
C PRO A 11 -37.77 33.62 -6.52
N SER A 12 -38.06 33.28 -7.77
CA SER A 12 -38.22 31.90 -8.20
C SER A 12 -36.91 31.15 -7.99
N ASN A 13 -36.91 30.08 -7.17
CA ASN A 13 -35.74 29.22 -6.94
C ASN A 13 -35.21 28.70 -8.29
N GLU A 14 -33.99 29.02 -8.61
CA GLU A 14 -33.26 28.48 -9.76
C GLU A 14 -32.77 27.06 -9.52
N LEU A 15 -32.72 26.26 -10.60
CA LEU A 15 -32.12 24.92 -10.52
C LEU A 15 -30.59 25.05 -10.60
N ILE A 16 -29.91 24.71 -9.52
CA ILE A 16 -28.47 24.86 -9.35
C ILE A 16 -27.82 23.48 -9.25
N ALA A 17 -26.74 23.27 -10.01
CA ALA A 17 -25.89 22.10 -9.92
C ALA A 17 -24.59 22.43 -9.15
N HIS A 18 -24.26 21.59 -8.18
CA HIS A 18 -22.98 21.61 -7.46
C HIS A 18 -21.98 20.74 -8.22
N VAL A 19 -21.01 21.36 -8.87
CA VAL A 19 -20.05 20.69 -9.77
C VAL A 19 -18.65 20.66 -9.16
N ALA A 20 -18.12 19.47 -8.95
CA ALA A 20 -16.76 19.24 -8.52
C ALA A 20 -15.82 19.26 -9.73
N LEU A 21 -14.94 20.26 -9.79
CA LEU A 21 -13.94 20.40 -10.84
C LEU A 21 -12.59 19.79 -10.40
N PRO A 22 -11.78 19.21 -11.30
CA PRO A 22 -10.48 18.58 -10.98
C PRO A 22 -9.40 19.64 -10.71
N VAL A 23 -9.68 20.47 -9.72
CA VAL A 23 -8.81 21.54 -9.22
C VAL A 23 -8.82 21.55 -7.69
N ALA A 24 -7.79 22.10 -7.07
CA ALA A 24 -7.61 22.10 -5.62
C ALA A 24 -8.53 23.11 -4.88
N LEU A 25 -9.84 23.05 -5.18
CA LEU A 25 -10.88 23.84 -4.49
C LEU A 25 -11.44 23.06 -3.31
N ALA A 26 -11.74 23.77 -2.22
CA ALA A 26 -12.30 23.17 -1.01
C ALA A 26 -13.71 22.61 -1.20
N ALA A 27 -14.53 23.27 -2.05
CA ALA A 27 -15.91 22.93 -2.30
C ALA A 27 -16.22 22.84 -3.79
N ALA A 28 -17.33 22.19 -4.12
CA ALA A 28 -17.91 22.21 -5.45
C ALA A 28 -18.37 23.61 -5.81
N LEU A 29 -18.26 23.99 -7.08
CA LEU A 29 -18.76 25.26 -7.59
C LEU A 29 -20.23 25.15 -8.00
N ARG A 30 -20.97 26.23 -7.85
CA ARG A 30 -22.39 26.33 -8.22
C ARG A 30 -22.50 26.79 -9.67
N TYR A 31 -23.35 26.11 -10.44
CA TYR A 31 -23.67 26.46 -11.81
C TYR A 31 -25.18 26.41 -12.02
N ARG A 32 -25.72 27.34 -12.78
CA ARG A 32 -27.13 27.33 -13.20
C ARG A 32 -27.35 26.18 -14.19
N VAL A 33 -28.47 25.48 -14.04
CA VAL A 33 -28.89 24.41 -14.96
C VAL A 33 -29.79 25.03 -16.03
N PRO A 34 -29.39 24.99 -17.32
CA PRO A 34 -30.25 25.44 -18.42
C PRO A 34 -31.54 24.61 -18.49
N PRO A 35 -32.68 25.23 -18.89
CA PRO A 35 -33.97 24.53 -19.00
C PRO A 35 -33.91 23.26 -19.87
N GLU A 36 -33.16 23.30 -20.96
CA GLU A 36 -32.98 22.17 -21.89
C GLU A 36 -32.20 20.98 -21.30
N LEU A 37 -31.35 21.22 -20.30
CA LEU A 37 -30.61 20.17 -19.59
C LEU A 37 -31.34 19.68 -18.33
N ALA A 38 -32.26 20.45 -17.79
CA ALA A 38 -32.93 20.14 -16.52
C ALA A 38 -33.62 18.78 -16.49
N PRO A 39 -34.30 18.29 -17.56
CA PRO A 39 -34.92 16.95 -17.53
C PRO A 39 -33.95 15.79 -17.57
N ARG A 40 -32.70 16.02 -17.98
CA ARG A 40 -31.67 14.98 -18.22
C ARG A 40 -30.54 15.02 -17.21
N LEU A 41 -30.35 16.15 -16.51
CA LEU A 41 -29.22 16.32 -15.60
C LEU A 41 -29.50 15.67 -14.27
N GLU A 42 -28.71 14.67 -13.97
CA GLU A 42 -28.72 13.97 -12.68
C GLU A 42 -27.36 14.07 -11.95
N PRO A 43 -27.34 13.98 -10.63
CA PRO A 43 -26.10 13.82 -9.90
C PRO A 43 -25.33 12.58 -10.37
N GLY A 44 -24.03 12.75 -10.62
CA GLY A 44 -23.17 11.71 -11.20
C GLY A 44 -22.89 11.89 -12.69
N HIS A 45 -23.59 12.82 -13.37
CA HIS A 45 -23.21 13.26 -14.72
C HIS A 45 -21.92 14.06 -14.69
N ARG A 46 -21.13 13.92 -15.74
CA ARG A 46 -20.03 14.84 -16.05
C ARG A 46 -20.54 15.94 -16.96
N VAL A 47 -20.17 17.16 -16.64
CA VAL A 47 -20.63 18.36 -17.37
C VAL A 47 -19.45 19.19 -17.83
N ARG A 48 -19.65 19.90 -18.94
CA ARG A 48 -18.77 20.95 -19.41
C ARG A 48 -19.27 22.29 -18.90
N VAL A 49 -18.36 23.05 -18.28
CA VAL A 49 -18.67 24.31 -17.62
C VAL A 49 -17.60 25.37 -17.92
N PRO A 50 -17.93 26.66 -17.93
CA PRO A 50 -16.95 27.73 -18.03
C PRO A 50 -16.22 27.95 -16.71
N LEU A 51 -14.85 28.03 -16.74
CA LEU A 51 -14.01 28.34 -15.61
C LEU A 51 -12.92 29.34 -16.02
N ARG A 52 -12.97 30.57 -15.49
CA ARG A 52 -11.94 31.61 -15.73
C ARG A 52 -11.61 31.79 -17.22
N GLY A 53 -12.62 31.91 -18.08
CA GLY A 53 -12.44 32.10 -19.52
C GLY A 53 -12.05 30.84 -20.31
N ARG A 54 -11.98 29.67 -19.68
CA ARG A 54 -11.70 28.38 -20.31
C ARG A 54 -12.83 27.40 -20.03
N GLN A 55 -12.96 26.38 -20.87
CA GLN A 55 -13.86 25.26 -20.59
C GLN A 55 -13.19 24.24 -19.66
N ALA A 56 -13.95 23.78 -18.68
CA ALA A 56 -13.57 22.73 -17.75
C ALA A 56 -14.63 21.62 -17.72
N HIS A 57 -14.21 20.43 -17.32
CA HIS A 57 -15.12 19.31 -17.07
C HIS A 57 -15.17 19.03 -15.58
N GLY A 58 -16.38 18.83 -15.05
CA GLY A 58 -16.58 18.49 -13.65
C GLY A 58 -17.69 17.46 -13.49
N LEU A 59 -17.78 16.87 -12.30
CA LEU A 59 -18.81 15.92 -11.93
C LEU A 59 -19.90 16.63 -11.11
N VAL A 60 -21.15 16.43 -11.46
CA VAL A 60 -22.30 16.92 -10.70
C VAL A 60 -22.46 16.07 -9.43
N LEU A 61 -22.31 16.69 -8.27
CA LEU A 61 -22.49 16.03 -6.98
C LEU A 61 -23.95 16.10 -6.50
N ALA A 62 -24.60 17.24 -6.73
CA ALA A 62 -25.98 17.48 -6.34
C ALA A 62 -26.65 18.46 -7.32
N VAL A 63 -27.97 18.33 -7.46
CA VAL A 63 -28.84 19.31 -8.16
C VAL A 63 -29.91 19.72 -7.18
N ARG A 64 -30.07 21.03 -6.95
CA ARG A 64 -31.00 21.59 -5.95
C ARG A 64 -31.67 22.84 -6.48
N ARG A 65 -32.87 23.15 -5.98
CA ARG A 65 -33.51 24.46 -6.16
C ARG A 65 -33.02 25.40 -5.07
N GLU A 66 -32.32 26.45 -5.45
CA GLU A 66 -31.75 27.43 -4.53
C GLU A 66 -32.18 28.84 -4.94
N PRO A 67 -32.25 29.79 -4.01
CA PRO A 67 -32.46 31.18 -4.37
C PRO A 67 -31.32 31.71 -5.25
N PRO A 68 -31.55 32.63 -6.14
CA PRO A 68 -30.50 33.25 -6.95
C PRO A 68 -29.45 33.89 -6.04
N ASP A 69 -28.18 33.80 -6.44
CA ASP A 69 -27.08 34.41 -5.70
C ASP A 69 -27.20 35.94 -5.79
N PRO A 70 -27.36 36.67 -4.67
CA PRO A 70 -27.58 38.11 -4.69
C PRO A 70 -26.35 38.91 -5.17
N GLU A 71 -25.15 38.36 -5.03
CA GLU A 71 -23.91 39.07 -5.33
C GLU A 71 -23.30 38.69 -6.69
N HIS A 72 -23.62 37.49 -7.21
CA HIS A 72 -22.99 36.97 -8.42
C HIS A 72 -23.96 36.19 -9.30
N ALA A 73 -24.06 36.58 -10.57
CA ALA A 73 -24.77 35.79 -11.57
C ALA A 73 -24.04 34.47 -11.84
N LEU A 74 -24.69 33.35 -11.50
CA LEU A 74 -24.13 32.02 -11.72
C LEU A 74 -24.00 31.72 -13.23
N ARG A 75 -22.84 31.23 -13.63
CA ARG A 75 -22.64 30.74 -15.00
C ARG A 75 -23.43 29.45 -15.23
N ALA A 76 -23.88 29.24 -16.48
CA ALA A 76 -24.62 28.04 -16.83
C ALA A 76 -23.73 26.88 -17.21
N ILE A 77 -24.24 25.66 -17.02
CA ILE A 77 -23.66 24.42 -17.59
C ILE A 77 -23.81 24.52 -19.12
N GLU A 78 -22.77 24.16 -19.87
CA GLU A 78 -22.77 24.21 -21.32
C GLU A 78 -23.31 22.93 -21.97
N ALA A 79 -22.92 21.75 -21.43
CA ALA A 79 -23.31 20.45 -21.98
C ALA A 79 -23.07 19.30 -20.98
N LEU A 80 -23.77 18.18 -21.17
CA LEU A 80 -23.40 16.87 -20.65
C LEU A 80 -22.25 16.29 -21.51
N ASP A 81 -21.28 15.62 -20.89
CA ASP A 81 -20.14 15.03 -21.62
C ASP A 81 -19.51 13.85 -20.84
N PRO A 82 -19.94 12.59 -21.03
CA PRO A 82 -21.03 12.13 -21.90
C PRO A 82 -22.42 12.30 -21.28
N ASP A 83 -23.45 11.97 -22.07
CA ASP A 83 -24.84 11.95 -21.64
C ASP A 83 -25.20 10.62 -20.93
N GLU A 84 -24.33 10.16 -20.09
CA GLU A 84 -24.52 8.98 -19.22
C GLU A 84 -24.04 9.35 -17.81
N VAL A 85 -24.76 8.92 -16.79
CA VAL A 85 -24.33 9.01 -15.39
C VAL A 85 -23.06 8.17 -15.20
N LEU A 86 -21.96 8.77 -14.80
CA LEU A 86 -20.69 8.06 -14.64
C LEU A 86 -20.60 7.28 -13.33
N ILE A 87 -21.03 7.88 -12.22
CA ILE A 87 -21.05 7.24 -10.91
C ILE A 87 -22.42 7.42 -10.26
N ASP A 88 -22.89 6.37 -9.61
CA ASP A 88 -24.14 6.33 -8.87
C ASP A 88 -24.03 7.04 -7.49
N GLN A 89 -25.10 6.97 -6.70
CA GLN A 89 -25.13 7.55 -5.35
C GLN A 89 -24.02 6.97 -4.47
N ALA A 90 -23.86 5.64 -4.46
CA ALA A 90 -22.86 4.98 -3.64
C ALA A 90 -21.42 5.42 -4.00
N GLY A 91 -21.15 5.59 -5.31
CA GLY A 91 -19.87 6.13 -5.78
C GLY A 91 -19.65 7.58 -5.38
N ARG A 92 -20.68 8.44 -5.44
CA ARG A 92 -20.59 9.84 -4.96
C ARG A 92 -20.35 9.92 -3.46
N ASP A 93 -21.05 9.11 -2.68
CA ASP A 93 -20.86 9.05 -1.22
C ASP A 93 -19.47 8.60 -0.84
N LEU A 94 -18.91 7.61 -1.57
CA LEU A 94 -17.53 7.15 -1.40
C LEU A 94 -16.53 8.27 -1.68
N VAL A 95 -16.70 9.01 -2.79
CA VAL A 95 -15.83 10.13 -3.15
C VAL A 95 -15.93 11.26 -2.12
N ALA A 96 -17.13 11.57 -1.64
CA ALA A 96 -17.35 12.57 -0.60
C ALA A 96 -16.69 12.14 0.73
N TRP A 97 -16.78 10.85 1.08
CA TRP A 97 -16.09 10.30 2.25
C TRP A 97 -14.57 10.43 2.11
N VAL A 98 -13.99 10.04 0.96
CA VAL A 98 -12.55 10.18 0.70
C VAL A 98 -12.10 11.63 0.84
N ALA A 99 -12.82 12.58 0.23
CA ALA A 99 -12.49 13.99 0.33
C ALA A 99 -12.50 14.50 1.78
N ARG A 100 -13.53 14.12 2.54
CA ARG A 100 -13.69 14.52 3.95
C ARG A 100 -12.66 13.85 4.84
N TYR A 101 -12.53 12.51 4.79
CA TYR A 101 -11.69 11.75 5.71
C TYR A 101 -10.20 12.03 5.52
N TYR A 102 -9.75 12.13 4.27
CA TYR A 102 -8.34 12.41 3.93
C TYR A 102 -8.03 13.90 3.75
N ALA A 103 -8.95 14.77 4.14
CA ALA A 103 -8.84 16.23 4.03
C ALA A 103 -8.39 16.70 2.63
N ALA A 104 -8.90 16.05 1.59
CA ALA A 104 -8.54 16.32 0.20
C ALA A 104 -9.59 17.23 -0.48
N PRO A 105 -9.19 18.06 -1.46
CA PRO A 105 -10.13 18.79 -2.29
C PRO A 105 -11.08 17.84 -3.02
N ILE A 106 -12.40 18.14 -2.97
CA ILE A 106 -13.42 17.25 -3.53
C ILE A 106 -13.22 16.97 -5.03
N GLY A 107 -12.76 17.95 -5.80
CA GLY A 107 -12.49 17.79 -7.23
C GLY A 107 -11.32 16.83 -7.52
N ILE A 108 -10.32 16.79 -6.63
CA ILE A 108 -9.19 15.85 -6.73
C ILE A 108 -9.64 14.43 -6.37
N ALA A 109 -10.53 14.28 -5.37
CA ALA A 109 -11.13 12.99 -5.04
C ALA A 109 -12.01 12.46 -6.19
N VAL A 110 -12.78 13.34 -6.86
CA VAL A 110 -13.53 13.00 -8.07
C VAL A 110 -12.60 12.54 -9.20
N GLU A 111 -11.48 13.22 -9.44
CA GLU A 111 -10.53 12.83 -10.49
C GLU A 111 -9.89 11.46 -10.21
N ALA A 112 -9.68 11.11 -8.94
CA ALA A 112 -9.22 9.76 -8.56
C ALA A 112 -10.26 8.68 -8.90
N ALA A 113 -11.56 8.97 -8.75
CA ALA A 113 -12.65 8.05 -9.04
C ALA A 113 -13.00 7.98 -10.53
N VAL A 114 -13.01 9.14 -11.21
CA VAL A 114 -13.33 9.27 -12.65
C VAL A 114 -12.19 10.00 -13.36
N PRO A 115 -11.06 9.33 -13.62
CA PRO A 115 -9.95 9.93 -14.32
C PRO A 115 -10.35 10.41 -15.72
N ARG A 116 -9.75 11.50 -16.19
CA ARG A 116 -10.01 12.06 -17.53
C ARG A 116 -9.92 11.02 -18.64
N ALA A 117 -8.98 10.08 -18.52
CA ALA A 117 -8.77 9.01 -19.49
C ALA A 117 -9.98 8.09 -19.68
N VAL A 118 -10.83 7.91 -18.65
CA VAL A 118 -11.99 7.01 -18.68
C VAL A 118 -13.32 7.74 -18.86
N ALA A 119 -13.33 9.04 -18.70
CA ALA A 119 -14.55 9.84 -18.63
C ALA A 119 -15.36 9.92 -19.94
N ARG A 120 -14.84 9.47 -21.07
CA ARG A 120 -15.56 9.37 -22.34
C ARG A 120 -15.73 7.91 -22.76
N PRO A 121 -16.91 7.51 -23.28
CA PRO A 121 -17.09 6.15 -23.78
C PRO A 121 -16.16 5.84 -24.95
N PRO A 122 -15.78 4.58 -25.15
CA PRO A 122 -15.02 4.17 -26.34
C PRO A 122 -15.88 4.41 -27.59
N ARG A 123 -15.28 4.94 -28.66
CA ARG A 123 -15.95 5.04 -29.96
C ARG A 123 -16.07 3.64 -30.57
N ALA A 124 -17.18 3.34 -31.30
CA ALA A 124 -17.42 2.04 -31.91
C ALA A 124 -16.28 1.61 -32.85
N ALA A 125 -15.79 2.51 -33.72
CA ALA A 125 -14.64 2.24 -34.60
C ALA A 125 -13.30 2.04 -33.88
N GLN A 126 -13.16 2.57 -32.66
CA GLN A 126 -11.97 2.33 -31.81
C GLN A 126 -12.11 1.04 -30.97
N ALA A 127 -13.31 0.49 -30.83
CA ALA A 127 -13.53 -0.80 -30.22
C ALA A 127 -12.98 -1.95 -31.12
N GLU A 128 -13.27 -1.91 -32.42
CA GLU A 128 -12.78 -2.92 -33.38
C GLU A 128 -11.26 -2.88 -33.60
N HIS A 129 -10.65 -1.67 -33.72
CA HIS A 129 -9.19 -1.54 -33.83
C HIS A 129 -8.50 -1.97 -32.54
N ALA A 130 -9.07 -1.68 -31.41
CA ALA A 130 -8.49 -2.02 -30.12
C ALA A 130 -8.80 -3.47 -29.70
N GLU A 131 -9.76 -4.16 -30.32
CA GLU A 131 -9.88 -5.63 -30.29
C GLU A 131 -8.78 -6.30 -31.13
N ARG A 132 -8.44 -5.74 -32.28
CA ARG A 132 -7.28 -6.16 -33.10
C ARG A 132 -5.95 -5.92 -32.38
N ASP A 133 -5.79 -4.75 -31.71
CA ASP A 133 -4.61 -4.46 -30.89
C ASP A 133 -4.52 -5.36 -29.64
N ALA A 134 -5.66 -5.70 -29.02
CA ALA A 134 -5.72 -6.66 -27.91
C ALA A 134 -5.47 -8.09 -28.38
N GLN A 135 -5.93 -8.45 -29.59
CA GLN A 135 -5.62 -9.72 -30.24
C GLN A 135 -4.15 -9.78 -30.66
N ALA A 136 -3.57 -8.68 -31.14
CA ALA A 136 -2.12 -8.58 -31.44
C ALA A 136 -1.26 -8.63 -30.18
N GLU A 137 -1.65 -7.92 -29.09
CA GLU A 137 -1.01 -8.04 -27.78
C GLU A 137 -1.18 -9.43 -27.17
N HIS A 138 -2.32 -10.07 -27.42
CA HIS A 138 -2.57 -11.47 -27.01
C HIS A 138 -1.76 -12.42 -27.90
N ALA A 139 -1.63 -12.17 -29.20
CA ALA A 139 -0.80 -12.95 -30.10
C ALA A 139 0.70 -12.78 -29.81
N GLU A 140 1.19 -11.57 -29.48
CA GLU A 140 2.56 -11.34 -29.02
C GLU A 140 2.84 -12.00 -27.64
N ARG A 141 1.84 -12.06 -26.74
CA ARG A 141 1.93 -12.86 -25.52
C ARG A 141 1.78 -14.36 -25.79
N SER A 142 0.91 -14.77 -26.70
CA SER A 142 0.70 -16.19 -27.07
C SER A 142 1.88 -16.78 -27.81
N ALA A 143 2.68 -15.97 -28.52
CA ALA A 143 3.94 -16.42 -29.10
C ALA A 143 5.04 -16.65 -28.05
N GLN A 144 4.86 -16.16 -26.82
CA GLN A 144 5.69 -16.46 -25.65
C GLN A 144 5.09 -17.47 -24.67
N GLU A 145 3.81 -17.82 -24.83
CA GLU A 145 3.07 -18.80 -24.01
C GLU A 145 2.40 -19.85 -24.91
N GLU A 146 3.13 -20.90 -25.25
CA GLU A 146 2.55 -22.13 -25.86
C GLU A 146 1.68 -22.95 -24.90
N LEU A 147 1.21 -22.35 -23.79
CA LEU A 147 0.31 -22.97 -22.84
C LEU A 147 -0.81 -21.99 -22.47
N THR A 148 -1.82 -21.90 -23.34
CA THR A 148 -3.10 -21.28 -22.95
C THR A 148 -3.88 -22.30 -22.10
N PRO A 149 -4.01 -22.11 -20.78
CA PRO A 149 -4.84 -22.98 -19.97
C PRO A 149 -6.31 -22.84 -20.38
N PRO A 150 -7.11 -23.90 -20.27
CA PRO A 150 -8.50 -23.86 -20.68
C PRO A 150 -9.30 -22.83 -19.90
N VAL A 151 -10.05 -21.98 -20.61
CA VAL A 151 -11.06 -21.12 -20.02
C VAL A 151 -12.06 -22.00 -19.29
N ASN A 152 -12.37 -21.71 -18.01
CA ASN A 152 -13.17 -22.48 -17.07
C ASN A 152 -12.43 -23.64 -16.37
N SER A 153 -11.25 -23.36 -15.79
CA SER A 153 -10.63 -24.32 -14.88
C SER A 153 -11.61 -24.68 -13.73
N PRO A 154 -11.80 -26.00 -13.47
CA PRO A 154 -12.73 -26.43 -12.41
C PRO A 154 -12.25 -25.95 -11.03
N PRO A 155 -13.17 -25.80 -10.06
CA PRO A 155 -12.82 -25.49 -8.70
C PRO A 155 -11.95 -26.61 -8.10
N LEU A 156 -10.93 -26.23 -7.36
CA LEU A 156 -10.13 -27.18 -6.59
C LEU A 156 -10.92 -27.66 -5.38
N VAL A 157 -10.65 -28.91 -4.98
CA VAL A 157 -11.23 -29.46 -3.74
C VAL A 157 -10.65 -28.72 -2.55
N LEU A 158 -11.51 -28.17 -1.72
CA LEU A 158 -11.11 -27.44 -0.51
C LEU A 158 -10.76 -28.42 0.61
N ASN A 159 -9.76 -28.06 1.41
CA ASN A 159 -9.55 -28.73 2.69
C ASN A 159 -10.63 -28.28 3.72
N PRO A 160 -10.74 -28.95 4.89
CA PRO A 160 -11.76 -28.63 5.88
C PRO A 160 -11.77 -27.17 6.34
N ASP A 161 -10.59 -26.55 6.56
CA ASP A 161 -10.48 -25.16 7.01
C ASP A 161 -10.94 -24.19 5.92
N GLN A 162 -10.55 -24.43 4.67
CA GLN A 162 -10.99 -23.63 3.52
C GLN A 162 -12.51 -23.77 3.29
N ALA A 163 -13.06 -24.99 3.42
CA ALA A 163 -14.49 -25.24 3.28
C ALA A 163 -15.30 -24.52 4.38
N ALA A 164 -14.82 -24.58 5.63
CA ALA A 164 -15.44 -23.86 6.74
C ALA A 164 -15.41 -22.34 6.52
N ALA A 165 -14.26 -21.79 6.09
CA ALA A 165 -14.14 -20.38 5.77
C ALA A 165 -15.10 -19.97 4.63
N LEU A 166 -15.19 -20.76 3.57
CA LEU A 166 -16.11 -20.49 2.46
C LEU A 166 -17.58 -20.54 2.91
N ALA A 167 -17.96 -21.48 3.77
CA ALA A 167 -19.32 -21.59 4.31
C ALA A 167 -19.72 -20.32 5.09
N CYS A 168 -18.83 -19.79 5.96
CA CYS A 168 -19.07 -18.52 6.67
C CYS A 168 -19.24 -17.35 5.69
N ILE A 169 -18.38 -17.28 4.66
CA ILE A 169 -18.45 -16.23 3.63
C ILE A 169 -19.77 -16.34 2.84
N ALA A 170 -20.17 -17.55 2.42
CA ALA A 170 -21.42 -17.78 1.68
C ALA A 170 -22.66 -17.38 2.50
N GLN A 171 -22.68 -17.71 3.79
CA GLN A 171 -23.74 -17.27 4.70
C GLN A 171 -23.82 -15.75 4.79
N ALA A 172 -22.67 -15.06 4.91
CA ALA A 172 -22.65 -13.60 4.96
C ALA A 172 -23.10 -12.93 3.64
N LEU A 173 -22.81 -13.56 2.49
CA LEU A 173 -23.31 -13.13 1.17
C LEU A 173 -24.84 -13.18 1.11
N ASP A 174 -25.46 -14.25 1.66
CA ASP A 174 -26.92 -14.39 1.72
C ASP A 174 -27.57 -13.35 2.63
N GLN A 175 -26.93 -13.04 3.75
CA GLN A 175 -27.44 -12.07 4.73
C GLN A 175 -27.33 -10.61 4.29
N ARG A 176 -26.43 -10.28 3.36
CA ARG A 176 -26.12 -8.91 2.92
C ARG A 176 -25.88 -7.95 4.11
N ALA A 177 -25.22 -8.42 5.15
CA ALA A 177 -24.98 -7.66 6.38
C ALA A 177 -23.78 -6.70 6.29
N GLY A 178 -22.98 -6.76 5.23
CA GLY A 178 -21.74 -5.98 5.10
C GLY A 178 -20.61 -6.47 6.02
N THR A 179 -20.59 -7.79 6.29
CA THR A 179 -19.61 -8.45 7.16
C THR A 179 -18.20 -8.32 6.58
N THR A 180 -17.24 -8.06 7.46
CA THR A 180 -15.82 -8.03 7.12
C THR A 180 -15.11 -9.22 7.75
N PHE A 181 -14.45 -10.04 6.92
CA PHE A 181 -13.63 -11.16 7.33
C PHE A 181 -12.14 -10.83 7.25
N LEU A 182 -11.38 -11.26 8.24
CA LEU A 182 -9.93 -11.36 8.20
C LEU A 182 -9.57 -12.83 7.92
N LEU A 183 -9.26 -13.15 6.64
CA LEU A 183 -8.81 -14.47 6.24
C LEU A 183 -7.28 -14.56 6.45
N GLN A 184 -6.90 -15.04 7.62
CA GLN A 184 -5.51 -15.24 7.99
C GLN A 184 -5.08 -16.66 7.65
N GLY A 185 -4.09 -16.80 6.77
CA GLY A 185 -3.61 -18.13 6.38
C GLY A 185 -2.13 -18.11 6.07
N VAL A 186 -1.42 -19.13 6.53
CA VAL A 186 0.03 -19.25 6.26
C VAL A 186 0.33 -19.18 4.75
N THR A 187 1.58 -18.83 4.41
CA THR A 187 2.00 -18.81 3.00
C THR A 187 1.80 -20.20 2.39
N GLY A 188 1.07 -20.29 1.26
CA GLY A 188 0.74 -21.56 0.64
C GLY A 188 -0.47 -22.28 1.23
N SER A 189 -1.29 -21.64 2.07
CA SER A 189 -2.55 -22.20 2.60
C SER A 189 -3.72 -22.23 1.61
N GLY A 190 -3.54 -21.67 0.40
CA GLY A 190 -4.58 -21.67 -0.63
C GLY A 190 -5.65 -20.59 -0.49
N LYS A 191 -5.38 -19.48 0.14
CA LYS A 191 -6.29 -18.31 0.22
C LYS A 191 -6.91 -17.95 -1.13
N THR A 192 -6.10 -18.01 -2.20
CA THR A 192 -6.57 -17.69 -3.56
C THR A 192 -7.75 -18.56 -4.00
N GLU A 193 -7.77 -19.84 -3.68
CA GLU A 193 -8.90 -20.71 -4.04
C GLU A 193 -10.17 -20.33 -3.27
N VAL A 194 -10.05 -19.97 -2.00
CA VAL A 194 -11.18 -19.43 -1.22
C VAL A 194 -11.73 -18.17 -1.86
N TYR A 195 -10.85 -17.26 -2.33
CA TYR A 195 -11.31 -16.06 -3.07
C TYR A 195 -12.05 -16.42 -4.36
N LEU A 196 -11.52 -17.35 -5.16
CA LEU A 196 -12.11 -17.74 -6.43
C LEU A 196 -13.50 -18.36 -6.21
N GLN A 197 -13.65 -19.22 -5.21
CA GLN A 197 -14.95 -19.83 -4.91
C GLN A 197 -15.92 -18.84 -4.27
N ALA A 198 -15.46 -17.90 -3.45
CA ALA A 198 -16.28 -16.80 -2.94
C ALA A 198 -16.76 -15.86 -4.06
N ILE A 199 -15.91 -15.57 -5.06
CA ILE A 199 -16.29 -14.82 -6.26
C ILE A 199 -17.36 -15.60 -7.05
N ALA A 200 -17.17 -16.90 -7.28
CA ALA A 200 -18.14 -17.75 -7.97
C ALA A 200 -19.50 -17.70 -7.27
N ALA A 201 -19.53 -17.94 -5.97
CA ALA A 201 -20.74 -17.87 -5.14
C ALA A 201 -21.43 -16.49 -5.20
N THR A 202 -20.66 -15.41 -5.33
CA THR A 202 -21.18 -14.04 -5.51
C THR A 202 -21.85 -13.89 -6.88
N LEU A 203 -21.22 -14.39 -7.95
CA LEU A 203 -21.76 -14.33 -9.31
C LEU A 203 -23.03 -15.15 -9.47
N GLU A 204 -23.12 -16.32 -8.83
CA GLU A 204 -24.33 -17.17 -8.80
C GLU A 204 -25.54 -16.45 -8.19
N ARG A 205 -25.30 -15.50 -7.28
CA ARG A 205 -26.33 -14.62 -6.68
C ARG A 205 -26.67 -13.41 -7.55
N GLY A 206 -26.15 -13.34 -8.78
CA GLY A 206 -26.33 -12.19 -9.68
C GLY A 206 -25.57 -10.93 -9.26
N GLN A 207 -24.72 -11.03 -8.24
CA GLN A 207 -23.91 -9.93 -7.72
C GLN A 207 -22.55 -9.85 -8.41
N ARG A 208 -21.82 -8.78 -8.18
CA ARG A 208 -20.50 -8.50 -8.76
C ARG A 208 -19.42 -8.49 -7.70
N ALA A 209 -18.18 -8.76 -8.13
CA ALA A 209 -17.03 -8.86 -7.25
C ALA A 209 -15.91 -7.90 -7.65
N LEU A 210 -15.22 -7.37 -6.65
CA LEU A 210 -13.99 -6.60 -6.78
C LEU A 210 -12.86 -7.33 -6.07
N LEU A 211 -11.77 -7.63 -6.77
CA LEU A 211 -10.54 -8.17 -6.20
C LEU A 211 -9.44 -7.11 -6.28
N LEU A 212 -8.99 -6.63 -5.14
CA LEU A 212 -7.83 -5.75 -5.02
C LEU A 212 -6.59 -6.59 -4.76
N VAL A 213 -5.56 -6.34 -5.56
CA VAL A 213 -4.23 -6.95 -5.41
C VAL A 213 -3.17 -5.87 -5.32
N PRO A 214 -2.02 -6.12 -4.66
CA PRO A 214 -0.90 -5.19 -4.69
C PRO A 214 -0.45 -4.89 -6.11
N GLU A 215 0.02 -3.65 -6.38
CA GLU A 215 0.39 -3.22 -7.74
C GLU A 215 1.47 -4.14 -8.38
N ILE A 216 2.35 -4.69 -7.56
CA ILE A 216 3.42 -5.63 -7.97
C ILE A 216 2.83 -7.00 -8.35
N ALA A 217 1.69 -7.36 -7.81
CA ALA A 217 1.03 -8.64 -8.06
C ALA A 217 0.17 -8.68 -9.34
N LEU A 218 0.07 -7.57 -10.08
CA LEU A 218 -0.77 -7.46 -11.28
C LEU A 218 -0.29 -8.32 -12.47
N GLY A 219 0.93 -8.81 -12.44
CA GLY A 219 1.46 -9.77 -13.42
C GLY A 219 1.55 -11.21 -12.90
N THR A 220 0.91 -11.52 -11.77
CA THR A 220 1.10 -12.78 -11.05
C THR A 220 0.03 -13.81 -11.36
N GLN A 221 0.28 -15.04 -10.88
CA GLN A 221 -0.62 -16.20 -10.96
C GLN A 221 -2.05 -15.92 -10.44
N VAL A 222 -2.26 -14.99 -9.49
CA VAL A 222 -3.60 -14.70 -8.96
C VAL A 222 -4.51 -14.11 -10.05
N VAL A 223 -4.03 -13.10 -10.78
CA VAL A 223 -4.79 -12.47 -11.87
C VAL A 223 -5.05 -13.45 -12.99
N GLN A 224 -4.06 -14.26 -13.35
CA GLN A 224 -4.17 -15.31 -14.35
C GLN A 224 -5.22 -16.33 -13.94
N ARG A 225 -5.20 -16.87 -12.71
CA ARG A 225 -6.22 -17.84 -12.20
C ARG A 225 -7.64 -17.27 -12.22
N VAL A 226 -7.81 -15.97 -11.91
CA VAL A 226 -9.12 -15.32 -12.01
C VAL A 226 -9.61 -15.29 -13.46
N ARG A 227 -8.72 -14.97 -14.42
CA ARG A 227 -9.06 -14.99 -15.84
C ARG A 227 -9.39 -16.41 -16.34
N GLU A 228 -8.58 -17.39 -15.98
CA GLU A 228 -8.82 -18.81 -16.32
C GLU A 228 -10.15 -19.32 -15.77
N ARG A 229 -10.55 -18.88 -14.58
CA ARG A 229 -11.79 -19.30 -13.94
C ARG A 229 -13.04 -18.61 -14.49
N PHE A 230 -12.97 -17.32 -14.80
CA PHE A 230 -14.14 -16.50 -15.11
C PHE A 230 -14.17 -15.92 -16.53
N GLY A 231 -13.11 -16.08 -17.31
CA GLY A 231 -13.04 -15.70 -18.73
C GLY A 231 -13.39 -14.23 -18.98
N ASP A 232 -14.27 -14.01 -19.96
CA ASP A 232 -14.67 -12.67 -20.40
C ASP A 232 -15.46 -11.86 -19.36
N ARG A 233 -15.90 -12.47 -18.28
CA ARG A 233 -16.54 -11.75 -17.16
C ARG A 233 -15.56 -10.90 -16.36
N VAL A 234 -14.25 -11.06 -16.58
CA VAL A 234 -13.19 -10.37 -15.86
C VAL A 234 -12.66 -9.17 -16.64
N VAL A 235 -12.39 -8.08 -15.95
CA VAL A 235 -11.57 -6.96 -16.45
C VAL A 235 -10.49 -6.61 -15.45
N GLU A 236 -9.32 -6.26 -15.97
CA GLU A 236 -8.24 -5.68 -15.17
C GLU A 236 -8.29 -4.15 -15.20
N TYR A 237 -7.98 -3.54 -14.03
CA TYR A 237 -7.94 -2.09 -13.90
C TYR A 237 -6.76 -1.62 -13.04
N HIS A 238 -5.75 -1.03 -13.65
CA HIS A 238 -4.56 -0.48 -12.98
C HIS A 238 -3.86 0.61 -13.81
N SER A 239 -2.92 1.31 -13.18
CA SER A 239 -2.19 2.45 -13.75
C SER A 239 -1.30 2.09 -14.94
N GLN A 240 -0.80 0.86 -15.01
CA GLN A 240 0.11 0.38 -16.06
C GLN A 240 -0.60 0.02 -17.38
N LEU A 241 -1.95 -0.09 -17.37
CA LEU A 241 -2.71 -0.32 -18.60
C LEU A 241 -2.59 0.88 -19.54
N ARG A 242 -2.56 0.61 -20.84
CA ARG A 242 -2.70 1.65 -21.87
C ARG A 242 -4.02 2.41 -21.64
N PRO A 243 -4.07 3.74 -21.87
CA PRO A 243 -5.28 4.55 -21.61
C PRO A 243 -6.54 3.99 -22.28
N ALA A 244 -6.44 3.46 -23.48
CA ALA A 244 -7.57 2.86 -24.21
C ALA A 244 -8.08 1.58 -23.52
N ALA A 245 -7.19 0.69 -23.09
CA ALA A 245 -7.54 -0.55 -22.37
C ALA A 245 -8.19 -0.22 -21.01
N ARG A 246 -7.60 0.73 -20.25
CA ARG A 246 -8.15 1.19 -18.98
C ARG A 246 -9.56 1.79 -19.15
N ARG A 247 -9.79 2.58 -20.22
CA ARG A 247 -11.10 3.13 -20.55
C ARG A 247 -12.11 2.01 -20.87
N ARG A 248 -11.74 1.03 -21.68
CA ARG A 248 -12.61 -0.13 -22.00
C ARG A 248 -12.99 -0.91 -20.74
N ALA A 249 -12.01 -1.25 -19.90
CA ALA A 249 -12.24 -1.98 -18.66
C ALA A 249 -13.24 -1.24 -17.75
N TRP A 250 -13.07 0.07 -17.57
CA TRP A 250 -13.94 0.91 -16.78
C TRP A 250 -15.39 0.92 -17.32
N TRP A 251 -15.55 1.09 -18.64
CA TRP A 251 -16.86 1.12 -19.27
C TRP A 251 -17.54 -0.25 -19.31
N ARG A 252 -16.80 -1.33 -19.47
CA ARG A 252 -17.33 -2.70 -19.34
C ARG A 252 -17.86 -2.96 -17.94
N ALA A 253 -17.15 -2.54 -16.90
CA ALA A 253 -17.62 -2.62 -15.52
C ALA A 253 -18.87 -1.74 -15.29
N ARG A 254 -18.86 -0.48 -15.78
CA ARG A 254 -19.99 0.46 -15.65
C ARG A 254 -21.28 -0.05 -16.32
N ARG A 255 -21.14 -0.62 -17.50
CA ARG A 255 -22.28 -1.15 -18.30
C ARG A 255 -22.69 -2.58 -17.91
N GLY A 256 -21.97 -3.21 -16.99
CA GLY A 256 -22.29 -4.52 -16.47
C GLY A 256 -21.87 -5.71 -17.33
N THR A 257 -21.15 -5.49 -18.43
CA THR A 257 -20.59 -6.58 -19.23
C THR A 257 -19.39 -7.25 -18.56
N ALA A 258 -18.74 -6.61 -17.60
CA ALA A 258 -17.80 -7.23 -16.70
C ALA A 258 -18.46 -7.39 -15.32
N GLN A 259 -18.33 -8.60 -14.75
CA GLN A 259 -18.88 -8.95 -13.45
C GLN A 259 -17.81 -8.99 -12.35
N VAL A 260 -16.56 -9.21 -12.72
CA VAL A 260 -15.40 -9.23 -11.82
C VAL A 260 -14.39 -8.17 -12.27
N VAL A 261 -14.00 -7.30 -11.35
CA VAL A 261 -12.90 -6.35 -11.55
C VAL A 261 -11.72 -6.80 -10.72
N VAL A 262 -10.57 -7.01 -11.35
CA VAL A 262 -9.30 -7.25 -10.67
C VAL A 262 -8.41 -6.04 -10.87
N GLY A 263 -7.80 -5.54 -9.81
CA GLY A 263 -6.91 -4.39 -9.99
C GLY A 263 -6.17 -3.96 -8.75
N ALA A 264 -5.32 -2.95 -8.96
CA ALA A 264 -4.60 -2.30 -7.88
C ALA A 264 -5.50 -1.32 -7.11
N ARG A 265 -4.92 -0.61 -6.17
CA ARG A 265 -5.56 0.40 -5.32
C ARG A 265 -6.64 1.24 -6.02
N SER A 266 -6.37 1.74 -7.23
CA SER A 266 -7.32 2.61 -7.96
C SER A 266 -8.58 1.90 -8.44
N ALA A 267 -8.59 0.56 -8.50
CA ALA A 267 -9.77 -0.22 -8.87
C ALA A 267 -10.90 -0.11 -7.84
N VAL A 268 -10.61 0.36 -6.63
CA VAL A 268 -11.62 0.63 -5.59
C VAL A 268 -12.71 1.61 -6.02
N PHE A 269 -12.47 2.43 -7.04
CA PHE A 269 -13.45 3.40 -7.56
C PHE A 269 -14.16 2.95 -8.83
N VAL A 270 -13.79 1.82 -9.43
CA VAL A 270 -14.45 1.35 -10.66
C VAL A 270 -15.93 1.08 -10.38
N PRO A 271 -16.88 1.65 -11.16
CA PRO A 271 -18.30 1.52 -10.89
C PRO A 271 -18.77 0.09 -11.17
N LEU A 272 -19.19 -0.60 -10.13
CA LEU A 272 -19.82 -1.92 -10.18
C LEU A 272 -21.18 -1.81 -9.51
N ALA A 273 -22.23 -1.98 -10.28
CA ALA A 273 -23.59 -2.11 -9.72
C ALA A 273 -23.71 -3.44 -8.97
N ASP A 274 -24.61 -3.53 -8.01
CA ASP A 274 -24.89 -4.76 -7.23
C ASP A 274 -23.63 -5.45 -6.70
N LEU A 275 -22.70 -4.65 -6.16
CA LEU A 275 -21.48 -5.16 -5.56
C LEU A 275 -21.80 -6.03 -4.34
N GLY A 276 -21.44 -7.31 -4.38
CA GLY A 276 -21.67 -8.29 -3.32
C GLY A 276 -20.41 -8.67 -2.55
N LEU A 277 -19.23 -8.58 -3.20
CA LEU A 277 -17.97 -9.01 -2.60
C LEU A 277 -16.84 -8.06 -2.94
N ILE A 278 -16.04 -7.73 -1.94
CA ILE A 278 -14.71 -7.11 -2.13
C ILE A 278 -13.66 -8.00 -1.46
N VAL A 279 -12.68 -8.44 -2.21
CA VAL A 279 -11.50 -9.14 -1.70
C VAL A 279 -10.30 -8.21 -1.76
N ILE A 280 -9.55 -8.13 -0.68
CA ILE A 280 -8.28 -7.38 -0.59
C ILE A 280 -7.19 -8.38 -0.25
N ASP A 281 -6.41 -8.78 -1.26
CA ASP A 281 -5.28 -9.69 -1.06
C ASP A 281 -4.07 -8.94 -0.53
N GLU A 282 -3.28 -9.62 0.33
CA GLU A 282 -2.14 -9.02 1.03
C GLU A 282 -2.50 -7.65 1.65
N GLU A 283 -3.55 -7.60 2.47
CA GLU A 283 -4.18 -6.38 2.99
C GLU A 283 -3.22 -5.43 3.72
N HIS A 284 -2.12 -5.99 4.24
CA HIS A 284 -1.06 -5.28 4.96
C HIS A 284 -0.13 -4.46 4.05
N GLU A 285 -0.23 -4.63 2.71
CA GLU A 285 0.71 -4.02 1.76
C GLU A 285 0.68 -2.49 1.77
N PRO A 286 1.83 -1.82 1.98
CA PRO A 286 1.89 -0.35 1.99
C PRO A 286 1.48 0.30 0.67
N SER A 287 1.54 -0.43 -0.46
CA SER A 287 1.16 0.08 -1.78
C SER A 287 -0.33 0.43 -1.91
N TYR A 288 -1.17 -0.04 -0.98
CA TYR A 288 -2.56 0.40 -0.88
C TYR A 288 -2.71 1.85 -0.41
N LYS A 289 -1.69 2.47 0.18
CA LYS A 289 -1.69 3.89 0.52
C LYS A 289 -1.21 4.73 -0.67
N GLN A 290 -1.98 5.77 -1.02
CA GLN A 290 -1.57 6.73 -2.05
C GLN A 290 -0.63 7.79 -1.46
N THR A 291 0.48 8.05 -2.14
CA THR A 291 1.48 9.04 -1.68
C THR A 291 1.12 10.47 -2.05
N GLU A 292 0.28 10.67 -3.07
CA GLU A 292 -0.17 11.98 -3.53
C GLU A 292 -1.63 12.22 -3.16
N THR A 293 -2.04 13.48 -3.14
CA THR A 293 -3.43 13.87 -2.84
C THR A 293 -4.41 13.35 -3.92
N PRO A 294 -5.54 12.72 -3.50
CA PRO A 294 -5.93 12.38 -2.14
C PRO A 294 -5.09 11.22 -1.61
N ARG A 295 -4.55 11.36 -0.41
CA ARG A 295 -3.69 10.32 0.21
C ARG A 295 -4.53 9.21 0.83
N TYR A 296 -5.46 8.63 0.06
CA TYR A 296 -6.35 7.59 0.54
C TYR A 296 -5.64 6.23 0.69
N HIS A 297 -6.19 5.40 1.56
CA HIS A 297 -5.78 4.00 1.70
C HIS A 297 -6.80 3.11 0.98
N GLY A 298 -6.36 2.34 -0.02
CA GLY A 298 -7.24 1.51 -0.84
C GLY A 298 -8.02 0.47 -0.06
N ARG A 299 -7.38 -0.23 0.93
CA ARG A 299 -8.03 -1.16 1.84
C ARG A 299 -9.17 -0.47 2.61
N ASP A 300 -8.88 0.63 3.28
CA ASP A 300 -9.87 1.30 4.14
C ASP A 300 -11.01 1.91 3.29
N THR A 301 -10.67 2.44 2.11
CA THR A 301 -11.67 2.89 1.13
C THR A 301 -12.56 1.74 0.63
N ALA A 302 -11.98 0.56 0.41
CA ALA A 302 -12.72 -0.64 0.02
C ALA A 302 -13.67 -1.12 1.11
N LEU A 303 -13.27 -1.07 2.38
CA LEU A 303 -14.12 -1.40 3.52
C LEU A 303 -15.30 -0.43 3.65
N VAL A 304 -15.08 0.87 3.46
CA VAL A 304 -16.17 1.85 3.43
C VAL A 304 -17.11 1.58 2.26
N ARG A 305 -16.58 1.28 1.08
CA ARG A 305 -17.37 0.92 -0.09
C ARG A 305 -18.20 -0.34 0.14
N ALA A 306 -17.59 -1.39 0.74
CA ALA A 306 -18.30 -2.62 1.09
C ALA A 306 -19.47 -2.34 2.06
N ARG A 307 -19.23 -1.52 3.09
CA ARG A 307 -20.27 -1.12 4.04
C ARG A 307 -21.43 -0.38 3.36
N HIS A 308 -21.14 0.60 2.46
CA HIS A 308 -22.17 1.32 1.71
C HIS A 308 -22.99 0.40 0.79
N ALA A 309 -22.34 -0.58 0.17
CA ALA A 309 -22.98 -1.55 -0.70
C ALA A 309 -23.62 -2.74 0.06
N ARG A 310 -23.46 -2.85 1.36
CA ARG A 310 -23.76 -4.03 2.17
C ARG A 310 -23.11 -5.31 1.61
N ALA A 311 -21.92 -5.16 1.01
CA ALA A 311 -21.15 -6.23 0.43
C ALA A 311 -20.26 -6.89 1.50
N VAL A 312 -19.96 -8.16 1.32
CA VAL A 312 -18.95 -8.87 2.11
C VAL A 312 -17.56 -8.35 1.76
N ALA A 313 -16.70 -8.15 2.76
CA ALA A 313 -15.30 -7.81 2.57
C ALA A 313 -14.40 -8.92 3.12
N ILE A 314 -13.41 -9.36 2.35
CA ILE A 314 -12.39 -10.33 2.76
C ILE A 314 -11.02 -9.65 2.73
N LEU A 315 -10.39 -9.54 3.90
CA LEU A 315 -9.01 -9.10 4.06
C LEU A 315 -8.12 -10.33 4.14
N GLY A 316 -7.34 -10.61 3.11
CA GLY A 316 -6.47 -11.79 3.08
C GLY A 316 -5.03 -11.47 3.37
N SER A 317 -4.40 -12.20 4.28
CA SER A 317 -2.98 -12.06 4.60
C SER A 317 -2.42 -13.29 5.31
N ALA A 318 -1.12 -13.54 5.14
CA ALA A 318 -0.37 -14.44 6.01
C ALA A 318 0.12 -13.72 7.28
N THR A 319 0.37 -12.43 7.14
CA THR A 319 0.91 -11.54 8.18
C THR A 319 0.05 -10.28 8.25
N PRO A 320 -1.17 -10.37 8.81
CA PRO A 320 -2.09 -9.26 8.87
C PRO A 320 -1.48 -8.01 9.50
N SER A 321 -1.95 -6.83 9.11
CA SER A 321 -1.60 -5.60 9.82
C SER A 321 -2.12 -5.64 11.27
N LEU A 322 -1.39 -5.00 12.18
CA LEU A 322 -1.80 -4.98 13.59
C LEU A 322 -3.20 -4.37 13.75
N GLU A 323 -3.56 -3.40 12.91
CA GLU A 323 -4.90 -2.80 12.90
C GLU A 323 -5.97 -3.80 12.51
N SER A 324 -5.76 -4.60 11.46
CA SER A 324 -6.73 -5.62 11.03
C SER A 324 -6.86 -6.73 12.05
N ARG A 325 -5.76 -7.19 12.62
CA ARG A 325 -5.76 -8.23 13.65
C ARG A 325 -6.45 -7.74 14.94
N ARG A 326 -6.18 -6.50 15.36
CA ARG A 326 -6.86 -5.88 16.51
C ARG A 326 -8.35 -5.69 16.28
N ASN A 327 -8.77 -5.29 15.07
CA ASN A 327 -10.16 -5.20 14.69
C ASN A 327 -10.87 -6.57 14.77
N ALA A 328 -10.16 -7.66 14.46
CA ALA A 328 -10.71 -9.00 14.62
C ALA A 328 -10.83 -9.41 16.08
N GLU A 329 -9.86 -9.09 16.95
CA GLU A 329 -9.96 -9.33 18.41
C GLU A 329 -11.11 -8.59 19.06
N THR A 330 -11.37 -7.36 18.64
CA THR A 330 -12.45 -6.53 19.19
C THR A 330 -13.83 -6.85 18.60
N GLY A 331 -13.93 -7.90 17.76
CA GLY A 331 -15.19 -8.33 17.14
C GLY A 331 -15.70 -7.43 16.02
N LYS A 332 -14.88 -6.48 15.55
CA LYS A 332 -15.23 -5.62 14.41
C LYS A 332 -15.08 -6.34 13.07
N TYR A 333 -14.18 -7.31 13.00
CA TYR A 333 -14.01 -8.25 11.89
C TYR A 333 -14.17 -9.67 12.42
N GLU A 334 -14.62 -10.59 11.57
CA GLU A 334 -14.63 -12.02 11.86
C GLU A 334 -13.34 -12.66 11.37
N ARG A 335 -12.65 -13.41 12.23
CA ARG A 335 -11.38 -14.07 11.88
C ARG A 335 -11.62 -15.46 11.34
N LEU A 336 -11.15 -15.72 10.12
CA LEU A 336 -11.11 -17.05 9.49
C LEU A 336 -9.64 -17.50 9.39
N LEU A 337 -9.34 -18.71 9.87
CA LEU A 337 -7.98 -19.22 9.95
C LEU A 337 -7.74 -20.36 8.94
N LEU A 338 -6.62 -20.29 8.22
CA LEU A 338 -6.08 -21.35 7.38
C LEU A 338 -4.68 -21.73 7.86
N PRO A 339 -4.57 -22.54 8.92
CA PRO A 339 -3.31 -22.79 9.61
C PRO A 339 -2.37 -23.72 8.85
N GLN A 340 -2.89 -24.49 7.88
CA GLN A 340 -2.14 -25.52 7.18
C GLN A 340 -1.76 -25.11 5.77
N ARG A 341 -0.57 -25.52 5.33
CA ARG A 341 -0.16 -25.44 3.92
C ARG A 341 -0.87 -26.51 3.09
N ILE A 342 -1.16 -26.21 1.82
CA ILE A 342 -1.63 -27.22 0.87
C ILE A 342 -0.57 -28.34 0.78
N ALA A 343 -1.00 -29.60 0.70
CA ALA A 343 -0.17 -30.79 0.65
C ALA A 343 0.70 -31.03 1.93
N ALA A 344 0.34 -30.45 3.09
CA ALA A 344 1.00 -30.66 4.38
C ALA A 344 2.53 -30.49 4.35
N ARG A 345 3.07 -29.64 3.46
CA ARG A 345 4.51 -29.41 3.34
C ARG A 345 5.04 -28.70 4.57
N PRO A 346 6.17 -29.17 5.14
CA PRO A 346 6.76 -28.51 6.29
C PRO A 346 7.23 -27.08 5.92
N PRO A 347 7.23 -26.15 6.86
CA PRO A 347 7.82 -24.82 6.65
C PRO A 347 9.31 -24.96 6.37
N ALA A 348 9.90 -24.00 5.68
CA ALA A 348 11.35 -23.93 5.51
C ALA A 348 12.04 -23.76 6.86
N THR A 349 13.18 -24.43 7.05
CA THR A 349 14.01 -24.25 8.24
C THR A 349 14.70 -22.88 8.16
N VAL A 350 14.59 -22.08 9.21
CA VAL A 350 15.24 -20.77 9.29
C VAL A 350 16.45 -20.83 10.21
N THR A 351 17.59 -20.37 9.71
CA THR A 351 18.84 -20.20 10.47
C THR A 351 19.16 -18.72 10.60
N LEU A 352 19.49 -18.26 11.81
CA LEU A 352 20.01 -16.92 12.05
C LEU A 352 21.54 -16.96 12.02
N ALA A 353 22.15 -16.26 11.06
CA ALA A 353 23.60 -16.05 11.00
C ALA A 353 23.94 -14.72 11.69
N ASP A 354 24.57 -14.79 12.85
CA ASP A 354 24.90 -13.63 13.67
C ASP A 354 26.11 -12.90 13.11
N LEU A 355 25.90 -11.64 12.77
CA LEU A 355 26.94 -10.80 12.16
C LEU A 355 27.77 -10.00 13.17
N ARG A 356 27.46 -10.08 14.46
CA ARG A 356 28.24 -9.39 15.51
C ARG A 356 29.66 -9.93 15.58
N THR A 357 30.61 -9.03 15.77
CA THR A 357 32.01 -9.41 15.95
C THR A 357 32.36 -9.73 17.41
N ARG A 358 31.51 -9.27 18.34
CA ARG A 358 31.61 -9.56 19.76
C ARG A 358 30.32 -10.20 20.23
N ILE A 359 30.40 -11.47 20.60
CA ILE A 359 29.30 -12.24 21.16
C ILE A 359 29.74 -12.64 22.59
N GLU A 360 28.97 -12.23 23.59
CA GLU A 360 29.26 -12.60 24.97
C GLU A 360 29.04 -14.13 25.14
N PRO A 361 29.93 -14.84 25.91
CA PRO A 361 29.82 -16.28 26.07
C PRO A 361 28.47 -16.76 26.60
N GLU A 362 27.83 -15.95 27.46
CA GLU A 362 26.52 -16.24 28.04
C GLU A 362 25.40 -16.17 26.98
N GLU A 363 25.47 -15.24 26.03
CA GLU A 363 24.55 -15.14 24.90
C GLU A 363 24.76 -16.28 23.89
N ALA A 364 26.03 -16.66 23.65
CA ALA A 364 26.36 -17.76 22.75
C ALA A 364 25.84 -19.11 23.29
N ALA A 365 25.75 -19.24 24.62
CA ALA A 365 25.26 -20.42 25.30
C ALA A 365 23.74 -20.50 25.40
N GLN A 366 23.00 -19.41 25.13
CA GLN A 366 21.54 -19.39 25.21
C GLN A 366 20.92 -19.71 23.85
N PRO A 367 20.36 -20.91 23.65
CA PRO A 367 19.64 -21.21 22.40
C PRO A 367 18.40 -20.32 22.28
N ILE A 368 18.19 -19.75 21.09
CA ILE A 368 16.95 -19.09 20.77
C ILE A 368 15.91 -20.19 20.51
N PRO A 369 14.92 -20.41 21.41
CA PRO A 369 14.00 -21.52 21.26
C PRO A 369 13.31 -21.53 19.90
N GLY A 370 13.33 -22.67 19.20
CA GLY A 370 12.69 -22.85 17.89
C GLY A 370 13.38 -22.17 16.71
N VAL A 371 14.61 -21.65 16.89
CA VAL A 371 15.39 -21.06 15.79
C VAL A 371 16.82 -21.62 15.85
N HIS A 372 17.36 -22.05 14.72
CA HIS A 372 18.74 -22.43 14.59
C HIS A 372 19.61 -21.17 14.51
N TRP A 373 20.55 -21.00 15.42
CA TRP A 373 21.45 -19.85 15.47
C TRP A 373 22.90 -20.33 15.26
N VAL A 374 23.65 -19.58 14.45
CA VAL A 374 25.07 -19.83 14.17
C VAL A 374 25.85 -18.52 14.17
N PRO A 375 27.13 -18.52 14.61
CA PRO A 375 28.03 -17.41 14.37
C PRO A 375 28.18 -17.14 12.87
N GLY A 376 28.31 -15.88 12.50
CA GLY A 376 28.49 -15.47 11.10
C GLY A 376 29.84 -15.85 10.49
N GLY A 377 30.79 -16.32 11.30
CA GLY A 377 32.15 -16.69 10.92
C GLY A 377 33.16 -15.54 11.04
N ASP A 378 34.45 -15.88 10.84
CA ASP A 378 35.56 -14.92 10.81
C ASP A 378 35.55 -14.17 9.47
N ARG A 379 34.93 -13.02 9.44
CA ARG A 379 34.81 -12.20 8.25
C ARG A 379 35.46 -10.84 8.44
N GLU A 380 35.89 -10.22 7.34
CA GLU A 380 36.35 -8.83 7.37
C GLU A 380 35.22 -7.90 7.84
N PRO A 381 35.49 -6.90 8.68
CA PRO A 381 34.50 -5.91 9.10
C PRO A 381 33.82 -5.25 7.90
N GLY A 382 32.49 -5.37 7.82
CA GLY A 382 31.69 -4.82 6.71
C GLY A 382 31.62 -5.68 5.45
N ALA A 383 32.10 -6.92 5.46
CA ALA A 383 31.82 -7.90 4.43
C ALA A 383 30.28 -8.15 4.36
N PRO A 384 29.70 -8.19 3.13
CA PRO A 384 28.24 -8.28 2.99
C PRO A 384 27.68 -9.69 3.25
N LEU A 385 28.53 -10.74 3.20
CA LEU A 385 28.10 -12.13 3.27
C LEU A 385 28.81 -12.84 4.43
N ALA A 386 28.04 -13.57 5.22
CA ALA A 386 28.55 -14.44 6.26
C ALA A 386 29.14 -15.72 5.65
N ASP A 387 30.17 -16.27 6.27
CA ASP A 387 30.83 -17.54 5.83
C ASP A 387 29.82 -18.68 5.79
N TYR A 388 28.96 -18.77 6.80
CA TYR A 388 27.89 -19.79 6.83
C TYR A 388 26.98 -19.70 5.57
N LEU A 389 26.57 -18.51 5.17
CA LEU A 389 25.76 -18.34 3.95
C LEU A 389 26.52 -18.76 2.69
N LEU A 390 27.82 -18.43 2.60
CA LEU A 390 28.66 -18.82 1.47
C LEU A 390 28.84 -20.36 1.39
N VAL A 391 29.02 -21.01 2.51
CA VAL A 391 29.12 -22.50 2.60
C VAL A 391 27.79 -23.12 2.11
N ARG A 392 26.65 -22.61 2.56
CA ARG A 392 25.35 -23.15 2.16
C ARG A 392 25.06 -22.89 0.68
N LEU A 393 25.42 -21.71 0.14
CA LEU A 393 25.32 -21.40 -1.29
C LEU A 393 26.12 -22.41 -2.12
N ARG A 394 27.39 -22.67 -1.79
CA ARG A 394 28.21 -23.67 -2.47
C ARG A 394 27.56 -25.05 -2.47
N ALA A 395 27.03 -25.49 -1.32
CA ALA A 395 26.34 -26.76 -1.22
C ALA A 395 25.08 -26.84 -2.07
N THR A 396 24.29 -25.79 -2.11
CA THR A 396 23.06 -25.67 -2.93
C THR A 396 23.38 -25.77 -4.41
N LEU A 397 24.38 -25.00 -4.89
CA LEU A 397 24.79 -25.01 -6.29
C LEU A 397 25.41 -26.35 -6.71
N ALA A 398 26.21 -26.98 -5.82
CA ALA A 398 26.75 -28.29 -6.07
C ALA A 398 25.67 -29.40 -6.17
N ALA A 399 24.53 -29.22 -5.51
CA ALA A 399 23.35 -30.09 -5.62
C ALA A 399 22.51 -29.84 -6.88
N GLY A 400 22.88 -28.89 -7.73
CA GLY A 400 22.14 -28.48 -8.92
C GLY A 400 20.85 -27.68 -8.61
N ASP A 401 20.71 -27.15 -7.41
CA ASP A 401 19.56 -26.38 -7.00
C ASP A 401 19.83 -24.87 -7.15
N GLN A 402 18.76 -24.07 -7.10
CA GLN A 402 18.83 -22.61 -7.22
C GLN A 402 18.74 -21.92 -5.86
N ALA A 403 19.31 -20.72 -5.78
CA ALA A 403 19.23 -19.87 -4.60
C ALA A 403 18.65 -18.49 -4.89
N ILE A 404 17.95 -17.91 -3.92
CA ILE A 404 17.54 -16.52 -3.92
C ILE A 404 18.31 -15.78 -2.84
N LEU A 405 18.92 -14.65 -3.20
CA LEU A 405 19.48 -13.71 -2.24
C LEU A 405 18.66 -12.44 -2.21
N PHE A 406 18.10 -12.18 -1.05
CA PHE A 406 17.27 -11.04 -0.79
C PHE A 406 18.04 -9.92 -0.08
N LEU A 407 17.98 -8.71 -0.66
CA LEU A 407 18.53 -7.50 -0.06
C LEU A 407 17.45 -6.43 0.05
N ASN A 408 17.12 -5.99 1.24
CA ASN A 408 16.21 -4.86 1.39
C ASN A 408 16.93 -3.54 1.04
N ARG A 409 16.54 -2.87 -0.07
CA ARG A 409 17.18 -1.64 -0.57
C ARG A 409 16.47 -0.35 -0.13
N ARG A 410 15.29 -0.40 0.46
CA ARG A 410 14.53 0.81 0.81
C ARG A 410 15.16 1.55 1.98
N GLY A 411 15.28 2.89 1.86
CA GLY A 411 15.66 3.83 2.89
C GLY A 411 16.94 4.59 2.59
N HIS A 412 16.83 5.92 2.57
CA HIS A 412 17.98 6.85 2.56
C HIS A 412 18.37 7.26 3.99
N SER A 413 17.74 6.67 5.01
CA SER A 413 18.04 6.98 6.41
C SER A 413 19.36 6.33 6.81
N THR A 414 20.25 7.12 7.37
CA THR A 414 21.51 6.68 7.94
C THR A 414 21.27 6.32 9.41
N ALA A 415 20.63 5.19 9.67
CA ALA A 415 20.65 4.60 11.00
C ALA A 415 22.11 4.27 11.38
N VAL A 416 22.39 4.38 12.65
CA VAL A 416 23.69 3.99 13.20
C VAL A 416 23.54 2.71 14.01
N GLN A 417 24.28 1.71 13.63
CA GLN A 417 24.30 0.41 14.30
C GLN A 417 25.75 0.05 14.67
N CYS A 418 25.96 -0.38 15.90
CA CYS A 418 27.24 -0.93 16.34
C CYS A 418 27.44 -2.31 15.72
N ARG A 419 28.54 -2.53 14.99
CA ARG A 419 28.83 -3.84 14.41
C ARG A 419 29.35 -4.85 15.43
N ALA A 420 29.86 -4.37 16.55
CA ALA A 420 30.37 -5.26 17.58
C ALA A 420 29.25 -5.97 18.35
N CYS A 421 28.23 -5.23 18.81
CA CYS A 421 27.15 -5.78 19.65
C CYS A 421 25.74 -5.67 19.04
N GLY A 422 25.59 -5.02 17.88
CA GLY A 422 24.30 -4.83 17.24
C GLY A 422 23.49 -3.63 17.73
N PHE A 423 23.92 -2.90 18.76
CA PHE A 423 23.18 -1.79 19.36
C PHE A 423 22.74 -0.76 18.32
N VAL A 424 21.48 -0.33 18.40
CA VAL A 424 20.88 0.71 17.55
C VAL A 424 20.45 1.90 18.43
N PHE A 425 20.72 3.10 17.99
CA PHE A 425 20.36 4.31 18.73
C PHE A 425 18.89 4.67 18.51
N GLU A 426 18.11 4.69 19.59
CA GLU A 426 16.69 4.99 19.58
C GLU A 426 16.35 6.25 20.37
N CYS A 427 15.29 6.95 19.95
CA CYS A 427 14.79 8.11 20.67
C CYS A 427 14.07 7.69 21.95
N ARG A 428 14.54 8.17 23.10
CA ARG A 428 13.96 7.88 24.43
C ARG A 428 12.50 8.33 24.60
N ARG A 429 12.00 9.25 23.73
CA ARG A 429 10.64 9.79 23.79
C ARG A 429 9.69 9.09 22.83
N CYS A 430 10.19 8.60 21.71
CA CYS A 430 9.39 8.08 20.60
C CYS A 430 9.66 6.62 20.29
N SER A 431 10.69 6.01 20.87
CA SER A 431 11.13 4.63 20.60
C SER A 431 11.23 4.32 19.09
N VAL A 432 11.73 5.30 18.32
CA VAL A 432 12.06 5.14 16.90
C VAL A 432 13.56 5.37 16.73
N VAL A 433 14.14 4.71 15.74
CA VAL A 433 15.58 4.81 15.45
C VAL A 433 15.97 6.27 15.14
N LEU A 434 17.07 6.72 15.73
CA LEU A 434 17.68 8.02 15.47
C LEU A 434 18.44 7.98 14.14
N THR A 435 18.38 9.07 13.40
CA THR A 435 19.10 9.23 12.13
C THR A 435 20.33 10.10 12.32
N TYR A 436 21.49 9.66 11.84
CA TYR A 436 22.72 10.44 11.89
C TYR A 436 22.78 11.45 10.74
N HIS A 437 22.92 12.70 11.10
CA HIS A 437 23.13 13.83 10.19
C HIS A 437 24.60 14.24 10.13
N ARG A 438 25.24 14.01 8.98
CA ARG A 438 26.68 14.29 8.78
C ARG A 438 27.00 15.77 8.89
N THR A 439 26.09 16.66 8.49
CA THR A 439 26.26 18.12 8.56
C THR A 439 26.39 18.62 9.99
N ASP A 440 25.60 18.04 10.89
CA ASP A 440 25.51 18.45 12.29
C ASP A 440 26.29 17.53 13.22
N GLN A 441 26.84 16.44 12.68
CA GLN A 441 27.50 15.34 13.41
C GLN A 441 26.68 14.85 14.63
N ALA A 442 25.34 14.80 14.46
CA ALA A 442 24.40 14.52 15.53
C ALA A 442 23.38 13.46 15.10
N LEU A 443 22.88 12.73 16.09
CA LEU A 443 21.72 11.85 15.98
C LEU A 443 20.44 12.68 16.17
N ARG A 444 19.44 12.50 15.30
CA ARG A 444 18.18 13.25 15.36
C ARG A 444 16.97 12.33 15.24
N CYS A 445 15.99 12.59 16.07
CA CYS A 445 14.66 11.98 15.96
C CYS A 445 13.81 12.74 14.94
N HIS A 446 13.33 12.07 13.91
CA HIS A 446 12.44 12.67 12.92
C HIS A 446 10.97 12.79 13.38
N TYR A 447 10.61 12.33 14.60
CA TYR A 447 9.27 12.50 15.16
C TYR A 447 9.17 13.74 16.05
N CYS A 448 10.03 13.85 17.05
CA CYS A 448 9.98 14.93 18.05
C CYS A 448 11.12 15.94 17.94
N ASN A 449 11.99 15.82 16.94
CA ASN A 449 13.18 16.64 16.72
C ASN A 449 14.23 16.59 17.87
N HIS A 450 14.15 15.55 18.75
CA HIS A 450 15.17 15.31 19.76
C HIS A 450 16.54 15.12 19.11
N ARG A 451 17.57 15.73 19.71
CA ARG A 451 18.95 15.69 19.21
C ARG A 451 19.88 15.14 20.28
N GLU A 452 20.78 14.24 19.88
CA GLU A 452 21.89 13.75 20.69
C GLU A 452 23.21 14.01 19.98
N GLU A 453 24.22 14.49 20.72
CA GLU A 453 25.53 14.79 20.18
C GLU A 453 26.45 13.58 20.18
N GLY A 454 27.26 13.45 19.14
CA GLY A 454 28.47 12.66 19.05
C GLY A 454 28.37 11.15 19.21
N LEU A 455 28.92 10.43 18.24
CA LEU A 455 29.10 8.98 18.29
C LEU A 455 30.57 8.66 18.60
N ALA A 456 31.01 8.92 19.83
CA ALA A 456 32.38 8.58 20.20
C ALA A 456 32.54 7.08 20.54
N ARG A 457 31.56 6.51 21.24
CA ARG A 457 31.56 5.09 21.68
C ARG A 457 30.15 4.52 21.73
N CYS A 458 30.04 3.22 21.53
CA CYS A 458 28.78 2.50 21.76
C CYS A 458 28.45 2.52 23.27
N PRO A 459 27.25 2.96 23.68
CA PRO A 459 26.88 2.97 25.10
C PRO A 459 26.77 1.57 25.71
N GLU A 460 26.52 0.54 24.89
CA GLU A 460 26.37 -0.84 25.34
C GLU A 460 27.72 -1.54 25.52
N CYS A 461 28.55 -1.58 24.47
CA CYS A 461 29.80 -2.37 24.50
C CYS A 461 31.08 -1.53 24.53
N GLY A 462 31.00 -0.19 24.50
CA GLY A 462 32.16 0.71 24.45
C GLY A 462 32.91 0.73 23.11
N GLY A 463 32.48 -0.04 22.12
CA GLY A 463 33.11 -0.15 20.79
C GLY A 463 33.00 1.12 19.96
N HIS A 464 33.80 1.21 18.89
CA HIS A 464 33.85 2.36 18.00
C HIS A 464 33.45 2.04 16.54
N ASP A 465 33.17 0.76 16.24
CA ASP A 465 32.84 0.31 14.87
C ASP A 465 31.35 0.46 14.60
N PHE A 466 30.99 1.52 13.88
CA PHE A 466 29.61 1.85 13.53
C PHE A 466 29.33 1.70 12.04
N ALA A 467 28.21 1.10 11.71
CA ALA A 467 27.65 1.09 10.37
C ALA A 467 26.72 2.31 10.17
N TYR A 468 27.05 3.16 9.20
CA TYR A 468 26.25 4.38 8.86
C TYR A 468 25.38 4.21 7.61
N THR A 469 25.59 3.17 6.82
CA THR A 469 24.91 2.99 5.53
C THR A 469 24.61 1.52 5.28
N GLY A 470 23.49 1.28 4.61
CA GLY A 470 23.16 -0.06 4.15
C GLY A 470 24.05 -0.53 2.98
N ILE A 471 24.13 -1.81 2.79
CA ILE A 471 24.83 -2.48 1.71
C ILE A 471 24.00 -2.36 0.41
N GLY A 472 24.63 -1.99 -0.72
CA GLY A 472 23.98 -1.94 -2.03
C GLY A 472 24.01 -3.27 -2.78
N THR A 473 23.07 -3.51 -3.71
CA THR A 473 23.02 -4.74 -4.52
C THR A 473 24.30 -5.00 -5.30
N GLN A 474 24.94 -3.95 -5.82
CA GLN A 474 26.20 -4.06 -6.56
C GLN A 474 27.36 -4.57 -5.68
N LYS A 475 27.42 -4.13 -4.41
CA LYS A 475 28.46 -4.63 -3.47
C LYS A 475 28.25 -6.10 -3.12
N VAL A 476 27.00 -6.53 -3.00
CA VAL A 476 26.66 -7.94 -2.77
C VAL A 476 26.97 -8.78 -4.02
N GLU A 477 26.62 -8.30 -5.21
CA GLU A 477 26.93 -8.96 -6.48
C GLU A 477 28.44 -9.14 -6.65
N ALA A 478 29.23 -8.10 -6.42
CA ALA A 478 30.70 -8.18 -6.50
C ALA A 478 31.28 -9.19 -5.50
N ALA A 479 30.78 -9.22 -4.25
CA ALA A 479 31.21 -10.18 -3.27
C ALA A 479 30.84 -11.63 -3.63
N LEU A 480 29.65 -11.85 -4.21
CA LEU A 480 29.23 -13.17 -4.70
C LEU A 480 30.09 -13.63 -5.85
N THR A 481 30.33 -12.75 -6.85
CA THR A 481 31.18 -13.09 -8.02
C THR A 481 32.60 -13.44 -7.59
N ALA A 482 33.15 -12.74 -6.60
CA ALA A 482 34.47 -13.06 -6.05
C ALA A 482 34.50 -14.39 -5.28
N ALA A 483 33.45 -14.69 -4.50
CA ALA A 483 33.37 -15.90 -3.67
C ALA A 483 32.92 -17.15 -4.45
N LEU A 484 32.16 -16.99 -5.54
CA LEU A 484 31.52 -18.02 -6.36
C LEU A 484 31.68 -17.70 -7.84
N PRO A 485 32.90 -17.75 -8.41
CA PRO A 485 33.17 -17.30 -9.79
C PRO A 485 32.46 -18.14 -10.86
N GLU A 486 32.09 -19.38 -10.55
CA GLU A 486 31.39 -20.29 -11.47
C GLU A 486 29.85 -20.06 -11.48
N ALA A 487 29.32 -19.30 -10.51
CA ALA A 487 27.87 -19.12 -10.36
C ALA A 487 27.32 -18.09 -11.36
N ARG A 488 26.23 -18.43 -12.02
CA ARG A 488 25.48 -17.53 -12.91
C ARG A 488 24.51 -16.70 -12.07
N ILE A 489 24.79 -15.41 -11.94
CA ILE A 489 24.00 -14.49 -11.08
C ILE A 489 23.11 -13.62 -11.94
N LEU A 490 21.80 -13.63 -11.67
CA LEU A 490 20.83 -12.67 -12.22
C LEU A 490 20.44 -11.64 -11.17
N ARG A 491 20.43 -10.37 -11.56
CA ARG A 491 19.99 -9.28 -10.70
C ARG A 491 18.60 -8.79 -11.04
N MET A 492 17.71 -8.73 -10.04
CA MET A 492 16.33 -8.23 -10.13
C MET A 492 16.13 -7.08 -9.14
N ASP A 493 16.45 -5.87 -9.57
CA ASP A 493 16.23 -4.63 -8.83
C ASP A 493 15.51 -3.57 -9.68
N PHE A 494 15.22 -2.41 -9.08
CA PHE A 494 14.53 -1.33 -9.78
C PHE A 494 15.27 -0.87 -11.05
N ASP A 495 16.60 -0.88 -11.05
CA ASP A 495 17.38 -0.40 -12.19
C ASP A 495 17.36 -1.42 -13.35
N SER A 496 17.46 -2.73 -13.03
CA SER A 496 17.42 -3.81 -14.02
C SER A 496 16.03 -4.03 -14.64
N THR A 497 14.96 -3.61 -13.94
CA THR A 497 13.55 -3.83 -14.34
C THR A 497 12.87 -2.60 -14.94
N ARG A 498 13.60 -1.49 -15.18
CA ARG A 498 13.04 -0.24 -15.73
C ARG A 498 12.44 -0.38 -17.13
N LYS A 499 13.01 -1.24 -17.96
CA LYS A 499 12.51 -1.46 -19.33
C LYS A 499 11.26 -2.32 -19.29
N ARG A 500 10.28 -1.99 -20.13
CA ARG A 500 9.05 -2.77 -20.27
C ARG A 500 9.38 -4.20 -20.68
N GLY A 501 8.83 -5.20 -19.98
CA GLY A 501 9.09 -6.62 -20.24
C GLY A 501 10.35 -7.18 -19.56
N ALA A 502 11.29 -6.36 -19.08
CA ALA A 502 12.53 -6.85 -18.47
C ALA A 502 12.27 -7.76 -17.25
N LEU A 503 11.25 -7.45 -16.45
CA LEU A 503 10.87 -8.29 -15.31
C LEU A 503 10.47 -9.71 -15.77
N ALA A 504 9.62 -9.83 -16.77
CA ALA A 504 9.19 -11.14 -17.30
C ALA A 504 10.37 -11.91 -17.91
N THR A 505 11.29 -11.23 -18.60
CA THR A 505 12.50 -11.84 -19.15
C THR A 505 13.40 -12.40 -18.06
N ILE A 506 13.64 -11.65 -16.97
CA ILE A 506 14.47 -12.09 -15.84
C ILE A 506 13.84 -13.31 -15.14
N ILE A 507 12.53 -13.25 -14.89
CA ILE A 507 11.79 -14.35 -14.26
C ILE A 507 11.87 -15.61 -15.13
N GLY A 508 11.54 -15.50 -16.41
CA GLY A 508 11.58 -16.65 -17.33
C GLY A 508 12.98 -17.26 -17.48
N ALA A 509 14.03 -16.45 -17.53
CA ALA A 509 15.40 -16.93 -17.57
C ALA A 509 15.76 -17.75 -16.30
N PHE A 510 15.35 -17.26 -15.13
CA PHE A 510 15.58 -17.97 -13.86
C PHE A 510 14.75 -19.25 -13.77
N GLU A 511 13.50 -19.25 -14.20
CA GLU A 511 12.63 -20.44 -14.24
C GLU A 511 13.20 -21.54 -15.18
N ARG A 512 13.81 -21.16 -16.31
CA ARG A 512 14.47 -22.10 -17.24
C ARG A 512 15.83 -22.61 -16.78
N GLY A 513 16.32 -22.19 -15.59
CA GLY A 513 17.62 -22.59 -15.05
C GLY A 513 18.81 -21.93 -15.75
N GLU A 514 18.61 -20.80 -16.43
CA GLU A 514 19.69 -20.04 -17.08
C GLU A 514 20.58 -19.31 -16.05
N ALA A 515 20.15 -19.24 -14.78
CA ALA A 515 20.91 -18.72 -13.67
C ALA A 515 20.73 -19.56 -12.40
N ASP A 516 21.76 -19.53 -11.55
CA ASP A 516 21.87 -20.31 -10.34
C ASP A 516 21.45 -19.49 -9.11
N ILE A 517 21.74 -18.18 -9.15
CA ILE A 517 21.44 -17.26 -8.05
C ILE A 517 20.62 -16.09 -8.59
N LEU A 518 19.45 -15.82 -7.97
CA LEU A 518 18.67 -14.61 -8.18
C LEU A 518 18.93 -13.63 -7.03
N LEU A 519 19.68 -12.56 -7.30
CA LEU A 519 19.92 -11.48 -6.35
C LEU A 519 18.88 -10.38 -6.55
N GLY A 520 18.03 -10.13 -5.57
CA GLY A 520 16.98 -9.15 -5.75
C GLY A 520 16.55 -8.39 -4.50
N THR A 521 15.65 -7.43 -4.73
CA THR A 521 15.04 -6.63 -3.67
C THR A 521 13.59 -7.08 -3.45
N GLN A 522 12.73 -6.25 -2.88
CA GLN A 522 11.34 -6.60 -2.52
C GLN A 522 10.51 -7.24 -3.65
N MET A 523 10.91 -7.09 -4.92
CA MET A 523 10.20 -7.73 -6.03
C MET A 523 10.34 -9.26 -6.02
N VAL A 524 11.48 -9.80 -5.53
CA VAL A 524 11.71 -11.25 -5.41
C VAL A 524 10.86 -11.86 -4.30
N ALA A 525 10.54 -11.06 -3.28
CA ALA A 525 9.74 -11.53 -2.13
C ALA A 525 8.26 -11.79 -2.47
N LYS A 526 7.75 -11.29 -3.62
CA LYS A 526 6.32 -11.23 -3.88
C LYS A 526 5.88 -11.99 -5.13
N GLY A 527 4.84 -12.82 -4.99
CA GLY A 527 4.05 -13.38 -6.09
C GLY A 527 4.74 -14.37 -7.04
N LEU A 528 6.01 -14.71 -6.80
CA LEU A 528 6.78 -15.62 -7.66
C LEU A 528 6.84 -17.01 -7.04
N ASP A 529 6.84 -18.04 -7.89
CA ASP A 529 6.94 -19.44 -7.49
C ASP A 529 8.07 -20.13 -8.27
N PHE A 530 9.14 -20.46 -7.57
CA PHE A 530 10.33 -21.10 -8.14
C PHE A 530 10.55 -22.48 -7.50
N PRO A 531 10.12 -23.56 -8.15
CA PRO A 531 10.17 -24.91 -7.57
C PRO A 531 11.59 -25.45 -7.33
N HIS A 532 12.60 -24.93 -8.02
CA HIS A 532 14.01 -25.33 -7.88
C HIS A 532 14.78 -24.56 -6.81
N VAL A 533 14.15 -23.56 -6.18
CA VAL A 533 14.77 -22.78 -5.12
C VAL A 533 14.69 -23.53 -3.79
N THR A 534 15.84 -24.01 -3.32
CA THR A 534 15.97 -24.70 -2.02
C THR A 534 16.62 -23.82 -0.95
N LEU A 535 17.36 -22.75 -1.33
CA LEU A 535 18.00 -21.83 -0.40
C LEU A 535 17.54 -20.40 -0.63
N VAL A 536 17.18 -19.72 0.45
CA VAL A 536 16.93 -18.27 0.46
C VAL A 536 17.81 -17.60 1.49
N GLY A 537 18.66 -16.67 1.07
CA GLY A 537 19.50 -15.85 1.94
C GLY A 537 19.01 -14.42 2.07
N VAL A 538 18.78 -13.93 3.28
CA VAL A 538 18.53 -12.52 3.57
C VAL A 538 19.81 -11.86 4.01
N VAL A 539 20.37 -10.99 3.18
CA VAL A 539 21.71 -10.40 3.37
C VAL A 539 21.76 -9.44 4.57
N SER A 540 20.66 -8.78 4.90
CA SER A 540 20.55 -7.90 6.06
C SER A 540 19.10 -7.87 6.53
N ALA A 541 18.79 -8.67 7.55
CA ALA A 541 17.44 -8.76 8.11
C ALA A 541 17.07 -7.51 8.92
N ASP A 542 18.05 -6.84 9.51
CA ASP A 542 17.87 -5.71 10.42
C ASP A 542 17.50 -4.40 9.70
N ARG A 543 17.72 -4.32 8.39
CA ARG A 543 17.71 -3.05 7.67
C ARG A 543 16.36 -2.32 7.71
N GLU A 544 15.27 -3.03 7.65
CA GLU A 544 13.94 -2.42 7.75
C GLU A 544 13.70 -1.86 9.15
N MET A 545 14.17 -2.55 10.17
CA MET A 545 14.07 -2.13 11.58
C MET A 545 14.90 -0.86 11.86
N GLY A 546 15.99 -0.62 11.10
CA GLY A 546 16.78 0.60 11.18
C GLY A 546 16.10 1.85 10.59
N LEU A 547 14.87 1.77 10.12
CA LEU A 547 14.13 2.95 9.63
C LEU A 547 13.51 3.73 10.80
N PRO A 548 13.52 5.08 10.76
CA PRO A 548 12.92 5.92 11.80
C PRO A 548 11.38 5.94 11.66
N ASP A 549 10.76 4.78 11.81
CA ASP A 549 9.31 4.58 11.64
C ASP A 549 8.81 3.55 12.65
N PHE A 550 7.76 3.88 13.41
CA PHE A 550 7.19 2.98 14.42
C PHE A 550 6.67 1.66 13.84
N ARG A 551 6.43 1.58 12.52
CA ARG A 551 6.05 0.35 11.82
C ARG A 551 7.23 -0.45 11.28
N ALA A 552 8.45 -0.05 11.59
CA ALA A 552 9.65 -0.68 11.05
C ALA A 552 9.74 -2.17 11.41
N GLY A 553 9.45 -2.54 12.66
CA GLY A 553 9.39 -3.94 13.12
C GLY A 553 8.31 -4.75 12.40
N GLU A 554 7.09 -4.20 12.28
CA GLU A 554 5.98 -4.85 11.56
C GLU A 554 6.33 -5.14 10.09
N ARG A 555 6.91 -4.16 9.40
CA ARG A 555 7.34 -4.35 8.00
C ARG A 555 8.48 -5.35 7.86
N ALA A 556 9.44 -5.32 8.79
CA ALA A 556 10.53 -6.29 8.81
C ALA A 556 9.97 -7.71 8.98
N PHE A 557 9.08 -7.93 9.95
CA PHE A 557 8.44 -9.23 10.17
C PHE A 557 7.69 -9.71 8.92
N GLN A 558 6.83 -8.87 8.35
CA GLN A 558 6.05 -9.18 7.15
C GLN A 558 6.95 -9.58 5.98
N LEU A 559 8.00 -8.80 5.74
CA LEU A 559 8.95 -9.03 4.66
C LEU A 559 9.75 -10.32 4.85
N LEU A 560 10.31 -10.54 6.04
CA LEU A 560 11.09 -11.73 6.37
C LEU A 560 10.25 -13.01 6.26
N THR A 561 9.01 -12.97 6.74
CA THR A 561 8.06 -14.10 6.63
C THR A 561 7.67 -14.38 5.18
N GLN A 562 7.46 -13.35 4.36
CA GLN A 562 7.18 -13.51 2.92
C GLN A 562 8.37 -14.14 2.19
N VAL A 563 9.59 -13.69 2.50
CA VAL A 563 10.83 -14.20 1.91
C VAL A 563 11.07 -15.65 2.35
N ALA A 564 10.87 -15.96 3.64
CA ALA A 564 10.97 -17.34 4.15
C ALA A 564 9.98 -18.29 3.44
N GLY A 565 8.80 -17.80 3.08
CA GLY A 565 7.83 -18.57 2.33
C GLY A 565 8.18 -18.86 0.86
N ARG A 566 9.37 -18.43 0.36
CA ARG A 566 9.82 -18.71 -1.02
C ARG A 566 10.64 -20.01 -1.11
N ALA A 567 11.31 -20.41 -0.05
CA ALA A 567 12.08 -21.64 -0.03
C ALA A 567 11.19 -22.88 0.09
N GLY A 568 11.59 -24.00 -0.55
CA GLY A 568 10.95 -25.30 -0.38
C GLY A 568 9.56 -25.42 -0.98
N ARG A 569 9.31 -24.78 -2.11
CA ARG A 569 8.03 -24.90 -2.86
C ARG A 569 8.00 -26.12 -3.80
N GLY A 570 9.17 -26.67 -4.10
CA GLY A 570 9.31 -27.90 -4.86
C GLY A 570 9.16 -29.16 -4.00
N ALA A 571 9.80 -30.26 -4.46
CA ALA A 571 9.81 -31.56 -3.75
C ALA A 571 10.82 -31.59 -2.60
N LYS A 572 11.86 -30.73 -2.65
CA LYS A 572 12.93 -30.68 -1.63
C LYS A 572 12.56 -29.71 -0.50
N PRO A 573 12.97 -29.98 0.75
CA PRO A 573 12.80 -29.05 1.85
C PRO A 573 13.58 -27.74 1.58
N GLY A 574 13.04 -26.61 2.03
CA GLY A 574 13.68 -25.31 1.88
C GLY A 574 14.47 -24.91 3.12
N GLU A 575 15.57 -24.20 2.89
CA GLU A 575 16.39 -23.56 3.93
C GLU A 575 16.36 -22.05 3.73
N VAL A 576 16.31 -21.31 4.85
CA VAL A 576 16.35 -19.84 4.86
C VAL A 576 17.42 -19.38 5.83
N ILE A 577 18.25 -18.43 5.41
CA ILE A 577 19.29 -17.87 6.26
C ILE A 577 19.05 -16.37 6.41
N PHE A 578 18.85 -15.91 7.65
CA PHE A 578 18.79 -14.47 7.97
C PHE A 578 20.13 -14.03 8.54
N GLN A 579 20.86 -13.20 7.83
CA GLN A 579 22.02 -12.51 8.38
C GLN A 579 21.56 -11.29 9.19
N THR A 580 21.96 -11.21 10.46
CA THR A 580 21.47 -10.21 11.41
C THR A 580 22.52 -9.80 12.44
N TYR A 581 22.52 -8.53 12.84
CA TYR A 581 23.21 -8.02 14.04
C TYR A 581 22.29 -8.01 15.28
N LEU A 582 21.01 -8.36 15.12
CA LEU A 582 19.98 -8.30 16.17
C LEU A 582 19.30 -9.67 16.38
N PRO A 583 20.04 -10.76 16.62
CA PRO A 583 19.44 -12.10 16.72
C PRO A 583 18.46 -12.24 17.88
N GLN A 584 18.60 -11.41 18.93
CA GLN A 584 17.72 -11.42 20.11
C GLN A 584 16.47 -10.54 19.94
N HIS A 585 16.38 -9.74 18.88
CA HIS A 585 15.22 -8.86 18.68
C HIS A 585 13.95 -9.68 18.42
N HIS A 586 12.84 -9.35 19.11
CA HIS A 586 11.59 -10.12 19.00
C HIS A 586 11.08 -10.31 17.58
N THR A 587 11.22 -9.28 16.73
CA THR A 587 10.85 -9.34 15.30
C THR A 587 11.62 -10.40 14.53
N ILE A 588 12.96 -10.48 14.74
CA ILE A 588 13.83 -11.46 14.08
C ILE A 588 13.51 -12.88 14.57
N GLN A 589 13.34 -13.05 15.88
CA GLN A 589 12.99 -14.34 16.47
C GLN A 589 11.63 -14.84 15.99
N ALA A 590 10.61 -13.97 15.98
CA ALA A 590 9.29 -14.34 15.51
C ALA A 590 9.28 -14.67 14.00
N ALA A 591 10.01 -13.91 13.19
CA ALA A 591 10.17 -14.21 11.76
C ALA A 591 10.94 -15.52 11.53
N GLY A 592 11.97 -15.80 12.33
CA GLY A 592 12.70 -17.06 12.31
C GLY A 592 11.85 -18.29 12.61
N ARG A 593 10.89 -18.14 13.52
CA ARG A 593 9.88 -19.19 13.85
C ARG A 593 8.70 -19.20 12.90
N GLN A 594 8.57 -18.19 12.03
CA GLN A 594 7.38 -17.93 11.22
C GLN A 594 6.11 -17.81 12.11
N ASP A 595 6.25 -17.27 13.31
CA ASP A 595 5.21 -17.17 14.33
C ASP A 595 4.65 -15.74 14.39
N TYR A 596 3.50 -15.56 13.75
CA TYR A 596 2.81 -14.27 13.73
C TYR A 596 2.24 -13.88 15.11
N GLU A 597 1.73 -14.83 15.89
CA GLU A 597 1.11 -14.52 17.17
C GLU A 597 2.16 -14.02 18.18
N LEU A 598 3.33 -14.65 18.22
CA LEU A 598 4.47 -14.19 19.03
C LEU A 598 4.88 -12.74 18.64
N PHE A 599 4.95 -12.45 17.34
CA PHE A 599 5.23 -11.10 16.86
C PHE A 599 4.15 -10.12 17.29
N TYR A 600 2.88 -10.48 17.04
CA TYR A 600 1.73 -9.63 17.31
C TYR A 600 1.64 -9.22 18.77
N GLU A 601 1.77 -10.17 19.70
CA GLU A 601 1.68 -9.92 21.15
C GLU A 601 2.77 -8.94 21.63
N ARG A 602 4.00 -9.14 21.19
CA ARG A 602 5.14 -8.28 21.57
C ARG A 602 5.02 -6.88 21.02
N GLU A 603 4.85 -6.77 19.71
CA GLU A 603 4.71 -5.49 19.00
C GLU A 603 3.48 -4.70 19.48
N LEU A 604 2.36 -5.38 19.74
CA LEU A 604 1.14 -4.74 20.24
C LEU A 604 1.36 -4.15 21.64
N GLY A 605 2.11 -4.86 22.51
CA GLY A 605 2.48 -4.38 23.85
C GLY A 605 3.27 -3.07 23.79
N GLU A 606 4.30 -3.01 22.91
CA GLU A 606 5.12 -1.81 22.72
C GLU A 606 4.29 -0.63 22.19
N ARG A 607 3.42 -0.86 21.20
CA ARG A 607 2.54 0.18 20.67
C ARG A 607 1.51 0.68 21.67
N SER A 608 1.03 -0.20 22.55
CA SER A 608 0.11 0.17 23.63
C SER A 608 0.78 1.13 24.61
N ALA A 609 2.02 0.81 25.02
CA ALA A 609 2.78 1.63 25.95
C ALA A 609 3.07 3.05 25.42
N LEU A 610 3.29 3.16 24.10
CA LEU A 610 3.61 4.42 23.42
C LEU A 610 2.38 5.15 22.86
N GLY A 611 1.21 4.55 22.89
CA GLY A 611 -0.01 5.12 22.33
C GLY A 611 0.02 5.22 20.79
N TYR A 612 0.73 4.32 20.11
CA TYR A 612 0.76 4.25 18.65
C TYR A 612 -0.46 3.49 18.07
N PRO A 613 -0.75 3.60 16.77
CA PRO A 613 -1.75 2.75 16.12
C PRO A 613 -1.45 1.25 16.36
N PRO A 614 -2.46 0.42 16.68
CA PRO A 614 -3.90 0.64 16.50
C PRO A 614 -4.64 1.30 17.68
N PHE A 615 -3.98 1.66 18.76
CA PHE A 615 -4.62 2.21 19.98
C PHE A 615 -5.08 3.66 19.79
N ARG A 616 -4.30 4.44 19.08
CA ARG A 616 -4.62 5.82 18.69
C ARG A 616 -4.49 5.98 17.18
N ARG A 617 -5.02 7.06 16.64
CA ARG A 617 -4.87 7.42 15.22
C ARG A 617 -3.84 8.51 15.07
N MET A 618 -3.23 8.55 13.89
CA MET A 618 -2.24 9.54 13.53
C MET A 618 -2.64 10.29 12.28
N ALA A 619 -2.29 11.56 12.23
CA ALA A 619 -2.34 12.38 11.02
C ALA A 619 -1.04 13.16 10.91
N ASN A 620 -0.57 13.39 9.69
CA ASN A 620 0.65 14.13 9.44
C ASN A 620 0.36 15.38 8.62
N LEU A 621 0.83 16.53 9.09
CA LEU A 621 0.87 17.78 8.33
C LEU A 621 2.27 17.92 7.73
N LEU A 622 2.34 17.97 6.40
CA LEU A 622 3.56 18.07 5.63
C LEU A 622 3.72 19.51 5.15
N PHE A 623 4.87 20.10 5.42
CA PHE A 623 5.24 21.45 5.03
C PHE A 623 6.36 21.36 4.00
N ASP A 624 6.18 21.91 2.82
CA ASP A 624 7.22 21.94 1.78
C ASP A 624 7.34 23.32 1.13
N GLY A 625 8.58 23.73 0.89
CA GLY A 625 8.89 25.03 0.31
C GLY A 625 10.36 25.23 -0.06
N PRO A 626 10.67 26.25 -0.89
CA PRO A 626 12.02 26.47 -1.39
C PRO A 626 12.99 27.05 -0.33
N GLU A 627 12.48 27.68 0.73
CA GLU A 627 13.26 28.36 1.77
C GLU A 627 13.01 27.70 3.13
N GLU A 628 14.00 27.00 3.67
CA GLU A 628 13.85 26.23 4.91
C GLU A 628 13.40 27.08 6.12
N PRO A 629 13.94 28.28 6.38
CA PRO A 629 13.50 29.10 7.52
C PRO A 629 11.98 29.42 7.46
N ARG A 630 11.44 29.62 6.27
CA ARG A 630 10.00 29.88 6.09
C ARG A 630 9.15 28.64 6.31
N VAL A 631 9.66 27.46 5.93
CA VAL A 631 9.00 26.18 6.18
C VAL A 631 8.94 25.92 7.68
N ILE A 632 10.04 26.13 8.40
CA ILE A 632 10.13 25.99 9.86
C ILE A 632 9.14 26.95 10.53
N ALA A 633 9.20 28.23 10.22
CA ALA A 633 8.35 29.25 10.84
C ALA A 633 6.85 28.94 10.67
N LEU A 634 6.43 28.44 9.49
CA LEU A 634 5.06 28.03 9.28
C LEU A 634 4.69 26.77 10.07
N ALA A 635 5.60 25.81 10.17
CA ALA A 635 5.37 24.58 10.93
C ALA A 635 5.24 24.87 12.44
N GLU A 636 6.08 25.74 12.97
CA GLU A 636 6.02 26.22 14.35
C GLU A 636 4.74 27.01 14.64
N GLU A 637 4.34 27.92 13.75
CA GLU A 637 3.09 28.67 13.89
C GLU A 637 1.86 27.75 13.92
N VAL A 638 1.85 26.67 13.10
CA VAL A 638 0.79 25.67 13.15
C VAL A 638 0.85 24.87 14.45
N ALA A 639 2.04 24.51 14.92
CA ALA A 639 2.20 23.80 16.20
C ALA A 639 1.71 24.63 17.38
N ASP A 640 2.08 25.91 17.46
CA ASP A 640 1.62 26.84 18.52
C ASP A 640 0.11 27.00 18.49
N ARG A 641 -0.48 27.14 17.30
CA ARG A 641 -1.94 27.19 17.13
C ARG A 641 -2.65 25.96 17.65
N LEU A 642 -2.05 24.78 17.50
CA LEU A 642 -2.61 23.50 17.88
C LEU A 642 -2.24 23.09 19.32
N ALA A 643 -1.31 23.76 19.98
CA ALA A 643 -0.80 23.40 21.30
C ALA A 643 -1.92 23.32 22.39
N SER A 644 -2.97 24.12 22.25
CA SER A 644 -4.14 24.11 23.17
C SER A 644 -5.29 23.22 22.69
N SER A 645 -5.12 22.46 21.60
CA SER A 645 -6.18 21.60 21.06
C SER A 645 -6.41 20.38 21.94
N ALA A 646 -7.51 20.37 22.69
CA ALA A 646 -7.83 19.27 23.61
C ALA A 646 -7.94 17.92 22.89
N GLY A 647 -7.30 16.89 23.42
CA GLY A 647 -7.34 15.51 22.91
C GLY A 647 -6.52 15.25 21.65
N ILE A 648 -5.58 16.15 21.33
CA ILE A 648 -4.58 15.97 20.27
C ILE A 648 -3.19 16.16 20.88
N ASP A 649 -2.35 15.16 20.74
CA ASP A 649 -0.93 15.26 21.06
C ASP A 649 -0.14 15.58 19.80
N LEU A 650 0.87 16.43 19.94
CA LEU A 650 1.72 16.88 18.85
C LEU A 650 3.13 16.28 18.97
N LEU A 651 3.66 15.75 17.87
CA LEU A 651 5.04 15.32 17.75
C LEU A 651 5.72 16.15 16.66
N GLY A 652 6.77 16.86 17.02
CA GLY A 652 7.44 17.82 16.15
C GLY A 652 7.06 19.27 16.48
N PRO A 653 7.28 20.25 15.54
CA PRO A 653 7.72 20.03 14.16
C PRO A 653 9.14 19.46 14.04
N ALA A 654 9.35 18.65 13.03
CA ALA A 654 10.62 17.99 12.75
C ALA A 654 10.92 17.96 11.25
N PRO A 655 12.20 17.95 10.83
CA PRO A 655 12.56 17.74 9.44
C PRO A 655 12.18 16.30 9.04
N MET A 656 11.69 16.10 7.81
CA MET A 656 11.49 14.74 7.30
C MET A 656 12.83 14.03 7.10
N PRO A 657 12.88 12.67 7.13
CA PRO A 657 14.11 11.92 6.86
C PRO A 657 14.76 12.29 5.53
N LEU A 658 13.96 12.57 4.51
CA LEU A 658 14.38 13.22 3.27
C LEU A 658 14.04 14.72 3.36
N SER A 659 14.85 15.48 4.10
CA SER A 659 14.59 16.88 4.43
C SER A 659 14.63 17.82 3.21
N ARG A 660 15.25 17.39 2.08
CA ARG A 660 15.27 18.14 0.82
C ARG A 660 14.98 17.23 -0.37
N LEU A 661 13.96 17.56 -1.15
CA LEU A 661 13.57 16.82 -2.33
C LEU A 661 13.20 17.76 -3.48
N LYS A 662 13.83 17.60 -4.67
CA LYS A 662 13.59 18.43 -5.85
C LYS A 662 13.68 19.95 -5.54
N GLY A 663 14.66 20.35 -4.72
CA GLY A 663 14.85 21.73 -4.33
C GLY A 663 13.93 22.27 -3.23
N GLN A 664 12.97 21.47 -2.75
CA GLN A 664 12.05 21.83 -1.69
C GLN A 664 12.55 21.28 -0.34
N PHE A 665 12.57 22.09 0.69
CA PHE A 665 12.77 21.67 2.07
C PHE A 665 11.46 21.13 2.62
N ARG A 666 11.53 20.06 3.45
CA ARG A 666 10.38 19.29 3.90
C ARG A 666 10.42 19.11 5.41
N TRP A 667 9.39 19.59 6.07
CA TRP A 667 9.15 19.44 7.50
C TRP A 667 7.78 18.79 7.73
N HIS A 668 7.56 18.25 8.92
CA HIS A 668 6.26 17.71 9.28
C HIS A 668 5.92 17.95 10.76
N LEU A 669 4.63 17.89 11.05
CA LEU A 669 4.05 17.90 12.37
C LEU A 669 3.05 16.74 12.45
N THR A 670 3.29 15.80 13.36
CA THR A 670 2.43 14.64 13.53
C THR A 670 1.43 14.89 14.66
N LEU A 671 0.16 14.64 14.38
CA LEU A 671 -0.96 14.74 15.29
C LEU A 671 -1.40 13.34 15.70
N VAL A 672 -1.60 13.10 16.99
CA VAL A 672 -2.01 11.80 17.55
C VAL A 672 -3.27 12.00 18.40
N SER A 673 -4.31 11.18 18.18
CA SER A 673 -5.55 11.25 18.95
C SER A 673 -6.23 9.88 19.06
N ALA A 674 -6.93 9.63 20.16
CA ALA A 674 -7.84 8.50 20.30
C ALA A 674 -9.13 8.67 19.47
N GLN A 675 -9.45 9.91 19.07
CA GLN A 675 -10.66 10.27 18.36
C GLN A 675 -10.37 10.66 16.89
N PRO A 676 -10.61 9.77 15.92
CA PRO A 676 -10.30 10.04 14.50
C PRO A 676 -11.01 11.29 13.97
N GLN A 677 -12.25 11.55 14.42
CA GLN A 677 -13.03 12.71 13.96
C GLN A 677 -12.37 14.04 14.33
N ARG A 678 -11.70 14.10 15.50
CA ARG A 678 -10.94 15.28 15.89
C ARG A 678 -9.77 15.55 14.96
N LEU A 679 -9.01 14.51 14.60
CA LEU A 679 -7.92 14.65 13.62
C LEU A 679 -8.45 15.18 12.30
N VAL A 680 -9.51 14.58 11.76
CA VAL A 680 -10.12 15.02 10.51
C VAL A 680 -10.56 16.49 10.60
N GLN A 681 -11.26 16.88 11.66
CA GLN A 681 -11.70 18.26 11.87
C GLN A 681 -10.50 19.22 11.92
N THR A 682 -9.49 18.91 12.71
CA THR A 682 -8.28 19.73 12.86
C THR A 682 -7.53 19.89 11.54
N LEU A 683 -7.41 18.81 10.74
CA LEU A 683 -6.80 18.90 9.41
C LEU A 683 -7.57 19.88 8.51
N HIS A 684 -8.92 19.83 8.51
CA HIS A 684 -9.73 20.77 7.74
C HIS A 684 -9.58 22.21 8.22
N GLU A 685 -9.54 22.46 9.53
CA GLU A 685 -9.35 23.78 10.13
C GLU A 685 -8.00 24.38 9.74
N VAL A 686 -6.90 23.60 9.87
CA VAL A 686 -5.55 24.05 9.48
C VAL A 686 -5.47 24.35 7.98
N LEU A 687 -6.02 23.47 7.14
CA LEU A 687 -6.02 23.70 5.69
C LEU A 687 -6.90 24.88 5.28
N ALA A 688 -8.04 25.11 5.93
CA ALA A 688 -8.88 26.28 5.68
C ALA A 688 -8.17 27.56 6.10
N TRP A 689 -7.59 27.58 7.28
CA TRP A 689 -6.80 28.70 7.79
C TRP A 689 -5.63 29.04 6.84
N SER A 690 -4.89 28.03 6.37
CA SER A 690 -3.76 28.24 5.46
C SER A 690 -4.16 28.88 4.12
N ARG A 691 -5.36 28.56 3.61
CA ARG A 691 -5.89 29.14 2.35
C ARG A 691 -6.31 30.60 2.48
N GLN A 692 -6.74 31.03 3.65
CA GLN A 692 -7.14 32.42 3.92
C GLN A 692 -5.94 33.36 4.02
N ARG A 693 -4.76 32.82 4.27
CA ARG A 693 -3.52 33.59 4.31
C ARG A 693 -3.02 33.87 2.89
N ARG A 694 -2.56 35.08 2.64
CA ARG A 694 -1.75 35.34 1.46
C ARG A 694 -0.48 34.51 1.57
N PRO A 695 -0.12 33.70 0.55
CA PRO A 695 1.07 32.85 0.64
C PRO A 695 2.32 33.71 0.85
N ARG A 696 2.87 33.70 2.06
CA ARG A 696 4.21 34.25 2.32
C ARG A 696 5.20 33.17 1.93
N GLY A 697 5.78 33.25 0.72
CA GLY A 697 6.96 32.47 0.36
C GLY A 697 6.74 31.06 -0.19
N ASN A 698 5.68 30.76 -0.95
CA ASN A 698 5.46 29.46 -1.65
C ASN A 698 5.56 28.20 -0.76
N VAL A 699 5.31 28.30 0.55
CA VAL A 699 5.23 27.13 1.42
C VAL A 699 3.85 26.49 1.31
N ARG A 700 3.81 25.15 1.09
CA ARG A 700 2.58 24.35 0.98
C ARG A 700 2.37 23.55 2.25
N ILE A 701 1.11 23.40 2.64
CA ILE A 701 0.68 22.45 3.67
C ILE A 701 -0.13 21.34 3.02
N GLN A 702 0.22 20.09 3.31
CA GLN A 702 -0.52 18.91 2.88
C GLN A 702 -0.88 18.06 4.10
N ALA A 703 -2.06 17.45 4.06
CA ALA A 703 -2.52 16.54 5.11
C ALA A 703 -2.35 15.08 4.68
N ASP A 704 -1.99 14.22 5.61
CA ASP A 704 -1.95 12.78 5.46
C ASP A 704 -2.61 12.11 6.66
N MET A 705 -3.85 11.69 6.52
CA MET A 705 -4.58 10.95 7.55
C MET A 705 -4.22 9.47 7.48
N ASP A 706 -3.97 8.84 8.62
CA ASP A 706 -3.48 7.46 8.76
C ASP A 706 -2.25 7.18 7.88
N PRO A 707 -1.12 7.86 8.12
CA PRO A 707 0.09 7.64 7.36
C PRO A 707 0.60 6.21 7.59
N VAL A 708 0.96 5.52 6.49
CA VAL A 708 1.61 4.20 6.60
C VAL A 708 3.12 4.34 6.79
N SER A 709 3.66 5.51 6.52
CA SER A 709 5.05 5.88 6.78
C SER A 709 5.16 7.36 7.04
N LEU A 710 6.03 7.74 7.95
CA LEU A 710 6.39 9.13 8.21
C LEU A 710 7.72 9.54 7.52
N MET A 711 8.19 8.72 6.57
CA MET A 711 9.41 8.99 5.77
C MET A 711 9.16 9.83 4.52
#